data_fc99473823502cfb0d7cc6be13f24232
#
_entry.id   fc99473823502cfb0d7cc6be13f24232
#
_cell.length_a   1.000
_cell.length_b   1.000
_cell.length_c   1.000
_cell.angle_alpha   90.00
_cell.angle_beta   90.00
_cell.angle_gamma   90.00
#
_symmetry.space_group_name_H-M   'P 1'
#
loop_
_entity.id
_entity.type
_entity.pdbx_description
1 polymer ?
#
loop_
_entity_poly.entity_id
_entity_poly.type
_entity_poly.pdbx_seq_one_letter_code
_entity_poly.pdbx_strand_id
1 'polypeptide(L)'
;MEKFGKVIVKLRIPILILSFLLLIPSAIGYFNTRVNYDILYYLPNEIETMQGQDILMDDFNKGAYAMVVVQNMDTKSTDRLIKKVENVDHVAQVISYTGIVGEDVPSEIVPSKFRKYFENDSTDTTLFAIFFDNTTSSDDTMNAIIQIREQTEGQAFISGMSAVVTDTKNLSEKETPLYVLIAVVLVCIVLAIFMDSFLVPVFFMISIGMAIVYNLGSNILLGEVSYITKALAAVLQLGVTLDYSIFLWHSYKEMKEIYPDDHKEAMAVAIGNTLTSVVGSSITTVAGFIALCFMSFTLGLDLGIVMAKGVVFGVIGCVTILPSLILTFDRALEKTMHREIMPNFDKLATFIVNHSWIFVIVFVVLLGPAIYGQNHTSVYYDLSDTLPDDLACSQANKKLEENFDMNSIYMILADSSMSTDTANEMLDKLGDVDGVQFSLGLDTALKSGIPQEFLPAKTVSELKGEDYQIMMIATDYKIASDEINNQISKVNDIVKSYDSKAMVVGEAPCTKDLITITDKDFKTVSAVSIVAIFVIILFVLKSISLPIILVSAIEFAIFVNMGIPYFTHTQIPFIASVVIGTIQLGATVDYAILMTTRYKKERSQGYAKKEAIQIALSTSIPSIIVSALGFFAATFGVGCIASVDMIGSLCTLMARGAIISMFVVIFILPSLFVLCDKLIINTSIGFKPKKNQDM
;
A
#
# COMPACT_ATOMS: atom_id res chain seq x y z
N MET A 1 26.98 1.76 -25.89
CA MET A 1 26.69 0.88 -24.73
C MET A 1 27.93 0.08 -24.31
N GLU A 2 28.63 -0.60 -25.21
CA GLU A 2 29.85 -1.38 -24.91
C GLU A 2 30.96 -0.57 -24.25
N LYS A 3 31.19 0.71 -24.65
CA LYS A 3 32.12 1.62 -23.99
C LYS A 3 31.79 1.83 -22.51
N PHE A 4 30.51 1.89 -22.14
CA PHE A 4 30.08 2.01 -20.75
C PHE A 4 30.41 0.74 -19.97
N GLY A 5 30.13 -0.46 -20.52
CA GLY A 5 30.52 -1.71 -19.90
C GLY A 5 32.02 -1.81 -19.60
N LYS A 6 32.87 -1.38 -20.55
CA LYS A 6 34.34 -1.35 -20.35
C LYS A 6 34.77 -0.41 -19.21
N VAL A 7 34.07 0.71 -19.03
CA VAL A 7 34.34 1.64 -17.90
C VAL A 7 33.97 0.98 -16.57
N ILE A 8 32.78 0.35 -16.47
CA ILE A 8 32.36 -0.35 -15.25
C ILE A 8 33.34 -1.47 -14.87
N VAL A 9 33.69 -2.31 -15.83
CA VAL A 9 34.66 -3.40 -15.62
C VAL A 9 36.02 -2.88 -15.13
N LYS A 10 36.52 -1.77 -15.70
CA LYS A 10 37.77 -1.13 -15.28
C LYS A 10 37.67 -0.56 -13.86
N LEU A 11 36.56 0.04 -13.51
CA LEU A 11 36.35 0.70 -12.22
C LEU A 11 35.66 -0.19 -11.16
N ARG A 12 35.59 -1.52 -11.36
CA ARG A 12 34.84 -2.42 -10.48
C ARG A 12 35.19 -2.32 -9.00
N ILE A 13 36.46 -2.19 -8.63
CA ILE A 13 36.90 -2.07 -7.22
C ILE A 13 36.51 -0.70 -6.63
N PRO A 14 36.82 0.45 -7.26
CA PRO A 14 36.29 1.76 -6.84
C PRO A 14 34.77 1.81 -6.69
N ILE A 15 34.01 1.16 -7.61
CA ILE A 15 32.55 1.09 -7.54
C ILE A 15 32.12 0.35 -6.28
N LEU A 16 32.70 -0.82 -5.97
CA LEU A 16 32.37 -1.57 -4.75
C LEU A 16 32.70 -0.76 -3.48
N ILE A 17 33.87 -0.11 -3.42
CA ILE A 17 34.25 0.71 -2.28
C ILE A 17 33.26 1.86 -2.09
N LEU A 18 32.92 2.59 -3.16
CA LEU A 18 31.95 3.67 -3.13
C LEU A 18 30.57 3.18 -2.69
N SER A 19 30.13 2.03 -3.22
CA SER A 19 28.85 1.44 -2.86
C SER A 19 28.78 1.12 -1.37
N PHE A 20 29.83 0.53 -0.79
CA PHE A 20 29.87 0.27 0.66
C PHE A 20 29.91 1.57 1.49
N LEU A 21 30.63 2.59 1.03
CA LEU A 21 30.66 3.90 1.71
C LEU A 21 29.30 4.60 1.70
N LEU A 22 28.52 4.48 0.60
CA LEU A 22 27.19 5.06 0.49
C LEU A 22 26.13 4.37 1.39
N LEU A 23 26.41 3.17 1.90
CA LEU A 23 25.52 2.54 2.88
C LEU A 23 25.44 3.34 4.19
N ILE A 24 26.53 4.03 4.59
CA ILE A 24 26.57 4.79 5.85
C ILE A 24 25.56 5.94 5.85
N PRO A 25 25.60 6.91 4.90
CA PRO A 25 24.60 7.97 4.85
C PRO A 25 23.17 7.43 4.59
N SER A 26 23.04 6.34 3.84
CA SER A 26 21.73 5.73 3.61
C SER A 26 21.15 5.09 4.87
N ALA A 27 21.97 4.44 5.70
CA ALA A 27 21.53 3.94 6.99
C ALA A 27 21.09 5.08 7.93
N ILE A 28 21.87 6.18 7.99
CA ILE A 28 21.49 7.35 8.76
C ILE A 28 20.14 7.91 8.27
N GLY A 29 19.96 8.03 6.96
CA GLY A 29 18.69 8.47 6.38
C GLY A 29 17.52 7.56 6.73
N TYR A 30 17.72 6.24 6.68
CA TYR A 30 16.68 5.26 7.03
C TYR A 30 16.19 5.40 8.48
N PHE A 31 17.10 5.56 9.45
CA PHE A 31 16.72 5.71 10.86
C PHE A 31 16.13 7.07 11.18
N ASN A 32 16.41 8.11 10.40
CA ASN A 32 15.87 9.46 10.63
C ASN A 32 14.65 9.78 9.75
N THR A 33 14.20 8.88 8.89
CA THR A 33 12.96 9.07 8.13
C THR A 33 11.76 8.77 9.04
N ARG A 34 10.88 9.76 9.21
CA ARG A 34 9.63 9.60 9.96
C ARG A 34 8.69 8.64 9.22
N VAL A 35 7.98 7.81 9.98
CA VAL A 35 6.97 6.89 9.45
C VAL A 35 5.61 7.29 9.99
N ASN A 36 4.66 7.53 9.08
CA ASN A 36 3.29 7.84 9.43
C ASN A 36 2.45 6.56 9.41
N TYR A 37 1.73 6.31 10.51
CA TYR A 37 0.89 5.12 10.69
C TYR A 37 -0.60 5.42 10.54
N ASP A 38 -0.98 6.69 10.39
CA ASP A 38 -2.36 7.10 10.14
C ASP A 38 -2.61 7.21 8.63
N ILE A 39 -3.49 6.36 8.10
CA ILE A 39 -3.81 6.36 6.67
C ILE A 39 -4.72 7.54 6.32
N LEU A 40 -5.59 7.98 7.22
CA LEU A 40 -6.49 9.11 6.97
C LEU A 40 -5.74 10.43 6.80
N TYR A 41 -4.53 10.54 7.35
CA TYR A 41 -3.62 11.68 7.15
C TYR A 41 -3.31 11.96 5.65
N TYR A 42 -3.42 10.94 4.80
CA TYR A 42 -3.13 11.08 3.36
C TYR A 42 -4.33 11.57 2.53
N LEU A 43 -5.44 11.92 3.17
CA LEU A 43 -6.56 12.60 2.52
C LEU A 43 -6.15 14.01 2.06
N PRO A 44 -6.74 14.54 0.96
CA PRO A 44 -6.45 15.90 0.51
C PRO A 44 -6.83 16.95 1.56
N ASN A 45 -5.95 17.90 1.84
CA ASN A 45 -6.21 18.95 2.84
C ASN A 45 -7.36 19.91 2.46
N GLU A 46 -7.77 19.90 1.19
CA GLU A 46 -8.84 20.79 0.70
C GLU A 46 -10.26 20.33 1.04
N ILE A 47 -10.44 19.10 1.52
CA ILE A 47 -11.77 18.59 1.90
C ILE A 47 -12.22 19.12 3.27
N GLU A 48 -13.53 19.31 3.46
CA GLU A 48 -14.09 19.88 4.69
C GLU A 48 -13.69 19.08 5.95
N THR A 49 -13.63 17.75 5.87
CA THR A 49 -13.26 16.90 7.00
C THR A 49 -11.84 17.16 7.48
N MET A 50 -10.88 17.38 6.57
CA MET A 50 -9.49 17.70 6.92
C MET A 50 -9.35 19.13 7.43
N GLN A 51 -10.03 20.10 6.80
CA GLN A 51 -10.07 21.48 7.29
C GLN A 51 -10.65 21.57 8.71
N GLY A 52 -11.68 20.79 8.98
CA GLY A 52 -12.26 20.72 10.33
C GLY A 52 -11.33 20.07 11.35
N GLN A 53 -10.49 19.09 10.95
CA GLN A 53 -9.46 18.55 11.82
C GLN A 53 -8.37 19.57 12.14
N ASP A 54 -7.98 20.41 11.18
CA ASP A 54 -7.04 21.50 11.40
C ASP A 54 -7.61 22.53 12.40
N ILE A 55 -8.92 22.88 12.30
CA ILE A 55 -9.58 23.74 13.27
C ILE A 55 -9.63 23.12 14.67
N LEU A 56 -9.91 21.80 14.77
CA LEU A 56 -9.87 21.12 16.06
C LEU A 56 -8.48 21.18 16.71
N MET A 57 -7.44 21.08 15.90
CA MET A 57 -6.06 21.17 16.36
C MET A 57 -5.69 22.61 16.75
N ASP A 58 -5.90 23.57 15.86
CA ASP A 58 -5.39 24.94 16.00
C ASP A 58 -6.19 25.78 17.00
N ASP A 59 -7.55 25.69 16.96
CA ASP A 59 -8.43 26.52 17.78
C ASP A 59 -8.76 25.86 19.13
N PHE A 60 -8.81 24.52 19.18
CA PHE A 60 -9.23 23.79 20.37
C PHE A 60 -8.12 22.96 21.02
N ASN A 61 -6.92 22.91 20.42
CA ASN A 61 -5.82 22.08 20.89
C ASN A 61 -6.21 20.59 21.01
N LYS A 62 -7.00 20.07 20.05
CA LYS A 62 -7.52 18.70 20.00
C LYS A 62 -7.15 18.04 18.69
N GLY A 63 -5.89 17.58 18.59
CA GLY A 63 -5.35 16.95 17.39
C GLY A 63 -5.73 15.48 17.23
N ALA A 64 -6.03 14.80 18.35
CA ALA A 64 -6.44 13.40 18.36
C ALA A 64 -7.35 13.12 19.57
N TYR A 65 -8.09 12.01 19.49
CA TYR A 65 -8.90 11.53 20.62
C TYR A 65 -8.87 10.01 20.77
N ALA A 66 -9.22 9.55 21.96
CA ALA A 66 -9.43 8.16 22.28
C ALA A 66 -10.59 8.01 23.27
N MET A 67 -11.28 6.87 23.21
CA MET A 67 -12.32 6.48 24.17
C MET A 67 -11.75 5.46 25.15
N VAL A 68 -12.07 5.58 26.41
CA VAL A 68 -11.56 4.69 27.44
C VAL A 68 -12.71 4.05 28.20
N VAL A 69 -12.77 2.72 28.17
CA VAL A 69 -13.70 1.91 28.94
C VAL A 69 -12.98 1.34 30.15
N VAL A 70 -13.49 1.58 31.35
CA VAL A 70 -13.00 1.03 32.61
C VAL A 70 -14.04 0.08 33.18
N GLN A 71 -13.64 -1.10 33.67
CA GLN A 71 -14.54 -2.11 34.19
C GLN A 71 -14.23 -2.43 35.66
N ASN A 72 -15.28 -2.74 36.44
CA ASN A 72 -15.18 -3.20 37.83
C ASN A 72 -14.37 -2.24 38.75
N MET A 73 -14.60 -0.93 38.58
CA MET A 73 -13.92 0.10 39.38
C MET A 73 -14.95 1.05 39.97
N ASP A 74 -14.85 1.34 41.27
CA ASP A 74 -15.71 2.29 41.95
C ASP A 74 -15.43 3.72 41.46
N THR A 75 -16.41 4.61 41.57
CA THR A 75 -16.35 6.01 41.07
C THR A 75 -15.09 6.73 41.59
N LYS A 76 -14.75 6.57 42.91
CA LYS A 76 -13.57 7.25 43.46
C LYS A 76 -12.24 6.73 42.92
N SER A 77 -12.18 5.47 42.58
CA SER A 77 -10.99 4.86 41.97
C SER A 77 -10.89 5.28 40.47
N THR A 78 -12.02 5.35 39.79
CA THR A 78 -12.13 5.90 38.42
C THR A 78 -11.70 7.37 38.35
N ASP A 79 -12.13 8.21 39.31
CA ASP A 79 -11.71 9.62 39.39
C ASP A 79 -10.21 9.77 39.66
N ARG A 80 -9.62 8.89 40.50
CA ARG A 80 -8.17 8.90 40.66
C ARG A 80 -7.43 8.48 39.41
N LEU A 81 -7.98 7.52 38.69
CA LEU A 81 -7.43 7.09 37.40
C LEU A 81 -7.50 8.24 36.38
N ILE A 82 -8.64 8.90 36.26
CA ILE A 82 -8.82 10.06 35.37
C ILE A 82 -7.79 11.15 35.71
N LYS A 83 -7.61 11.49 36.99
CA LYS A 83 -6.58 12.45 37.39
C LYS A 83 -5.15 12.02 37.07
N LYS A 84 -4.85 10.72 37.09
CA LYS A 84 -3.54 10.21 36.63
C LYS A 84 -3.41 10.41 35.10
N VAL A 85 -4.46 10.09 34.34
CA VAL A 85 -4.49 10.25 32.87
C VAL A 85 -4.35 11.71 32.48
N GLU A 86 -5.04 12.64 33.15
CA GLU A 86 -4.92 14.10 32.93
C GLU A 86 -3.51 14.65 33.16
N ASN A 87 -2.69 13.97 33.96
CA ASN A 87 -1.30 14.36 34.22
C ASN A 87 -0.29 13.69 33.29
N VAL A 88 -0.73 12.91 32.31
CA VAL A 88 0.15 12.36 31.28
C VAL A 88 0.48 13.46 30.27
N ASP A 89 1.74 13.58 29.93
CA ASP A 89 2.20 14.55 28.93
C ASP A 89 1.42 14.38 27.61
N HIS A 90 1.07 15.49 26.97
CA HIS A 90 0.30 15.53 25.71
C HIS A 90 -1.17 15.12 25.83
N VAL A 91 -1.71 14.91 27.01
CA VAL A 91 -3.16 14.87 27.26
C VAL A 91 -3.68 16.28 27.39
N ALA A 92 -4.45 16.74 26.40
CA ALA A 92 -5.03 18.09 26.40
C ALA A 92 -6.23 18.18 27.33
N GLN A 93 -7.10 17.16 27.28
CA GLN A 93 -8.35 17.14 28.03
C GLN A 93 -8.83 15.71 28.27
N VAL A 94 -9.48 15.48 29.41
CA VAL A 94 -10.30 14.30 29.68
C VAL A 94 -11.75 14.73 29.87
N ILE A 95 -12.67 14.15 29.11
CA ILE A 95 -14.10 14.35 29.25
C ILE A 95 -14.69 13.13 29.94
N SER A 96 -15.10 13.29 31.19
CA SER A 96 -15.73 12.25 32.01
C SER A 96 -17.05 12.77 32.59
N TYR A 97 -17.84 11.85 33.12
CA TYR A 97 -19.07 12.19 33.83
C TYR A 97 -18.81 13.19 34.97
N THR A 98 -17.86 12.89 35.85
CA THR A 98 -17.52 13.76 37.00
C THR A 98 -16.85 15.06 36.58
N GLY A 99 -16.13 15.07 35.46
CA GLY A 99 -15.55 16.31 34.90
C GLY A 99 -16.57 17.29 34.31
N ILE A 100 -17.71 16.78 33.82
CA ILE A 100 -18.80 17.63 33.31
C ILE A 100 -19.73 18.13 34.43
N VAL A 101 -20.14 17.21 35.29
CA VAL A 101 -21.17 17.50 36.32
C VAL A 101 -20.56 18.08 37.59
N GLY A 102 -19.29 17.82 37.86
CA GLY A 102 -18.59 18.19 39.11
C GLY A 102 -18.52 17.02 40.09
N GLU A 103 -17.37 16.87 40.77
CA GLU A 103 -17.09 15.77 41.73
C GLU A 103 -18.02 15.76 42.93
N ASP A 104 -18.59 16.94 43.30
CA ASP A 104 -19.44 17.09 44.49
C ASP A 104 -20.92 16.91 44.18
N VAL A 105 -21.31 16.65 42.93
CA VAL A 105 -22.72 16.48 42.54
C VAL A 105 -23.15 15.04 42.68
N PRO A 106 -24.10 14.71 43.59
CA PRO A 106 -24.57 13.34 43.75
C PRO A 106 -25.18 12.79 42.45
N SER A 107 -24.82 11.57 42.09
CA SER A 107 -25.28 10.92 40.86
C SER A 107 -26.81 10.81 40.74
N GLU A 108 -27.52 10.80 41.89
CA GLU A 108 -28.97 10.71 41.95
C GLU A 108 -29.69 11.99 41.45
N ILE A 109 -29.00 13.15 41.42
CA ILE A 109 -29.53 14.42 40.98
C ILE A 109 -29.44 14.59 39.48
N VAL A 110 -28.48 13.86 38.84
CA VAL A 110 -28.27 13.95 37.40
C VAL A 110 -29.27 13.08 36.66
N PRO A 111 -29.88 13.59 35.57
CA PRO A 111 -30.82 12.81 34.75
C PRO A 111 -30.22 11.47 34.32
N SER A 112 -30.94 10.38 34.57
CA SER A 112 -30.49 9.02 34.24
C SER A 112 -30.14 8.86 32.74
N LYS A 113 -30.78 9.60 31.86
CA LYS A 113 -30.52 9.65 30.44
C LYS A 113 -29.08 10.13 30.13
N PHE A 114 -28.61 11.16 30.86
CA PHE A 114 -27.27 11.71 30.70
C PHE A 114 -26.19 10.77 31.29
N ARG A 115 -26.45 10.19 32.48
CA ARG A 115 -25.54 9.26 33.14
C ARG A 115 -25.23 8.03 32.29
N LYS A 116 -26.25 7.49 31.60
CA LYS A 116 -26.11 6.30 30.73
C LYS A 116 -25.09 6.46 29.59
N TYR A 117 -24.74 7.67 29.21
CA TYR A 117 -23.71 7.90 28.20
C TYR A 117 -22.30 7.61 28.71
N PHE A 118 -22.11 7.67 30.02
CA PHE A 118 -20.82 7.52 30.68
C PHE A 118 -20.73 6.30 31.61
N GLU A 119 -21.85 5.81 32.08
CA GLU A 119 -21.90 4.70 33.04
C GLU A 119 -22.92 3.64 32.61
N ASN A 120 -22.50 2.38 32.63
CA ASN A 120 -23.38 1.24 32.45
C ASN A 120 -23.44 0.43 33.76
N ASP A 121 -24.51 0.65 34.53
CA ASP A 121 -24.74 0.00 35.83
C ASP A 121 -24.87 -1.54 35.69
N SER A 122 -25.29 -2.05 34.51
CA SER A 122 -25.50 -3.49 34.29
C SER A 122 -24.19 -4.28 34.14
N THR A 123 -23.14 -3.62 33.68
CA THR A 123 -21.82 -4.21 33.43
C THR A 123 -20.73 -3.62 34.29
N ASP A 124 -21.08 -2.71 35.21
CA ASP A 124 -20.15 -1.98 36.07
C ASP A 124 -18.99 -1.38 35.28
N THR A 125 -19.37 -0.61 34.24
CA THR A 125 -18.41 0.00 33.33
C THR A 125 -18.59 1.51 33.25
N THR A 126 -17.45 2.22 33.17
CA THR A 126 -17.39 3.67 33.00
C THR A 126 -16.67 4.04 31.71
N LEU A 127 -17.21 5.01 30.98
CA LEU A 127 -16.65 5.55 29.74
C LEU A 127 -16.19 6.98 29.97
N PHE A 128 -15.01 7.32 29.42
CA PHE A 128 -14.55 8.69 29.29
C PHE A 128 -13.74 8.87 28.00
N ALA A 129 -13.67 10.10 27.52
CA ALA A 129 -12.90 10.45 26.33
C ALA A 129 -11.62 11.18 26.70
N ILE A 130 -10.55 10.94 25.96
CA ILE A 130 -9.26 11.65 26.08
C ILE A 130 -9.01 12.39 24.77
N PHE A 131 -8.66 13.66 24.85
CA PHE A 131 -8.14 14.43 23.74
C PHE A 131 -6.66 14.71 23.93
N PHE A 132 -5.91 14.63 22.84
CA PHE A 132 -4.47 14.87 22.80
C PHE A 132 -4.16 16.17 22.06
N ASP A 133 -3.09 16.84 22.47
CA ASP A 133 -2.64 18.12 21.89
C ASP A 133 -1.88 17.97 20.58
N ASN A 134 -1.67 16.74 20.11
CA ASN A 134 -0.98 16.40 18.86
C ASN A 134 -1.84 15.49 17.99
N THR A 135 -1.46 15.35 16.71
CA THR A 135 -2.16 14.49 15.75
C THR A 135 -2.10 13.00 16.11
N THR A 136 -3.02 12.23 15.56
CA THR A 136 -3.16 10.77 15.80
C THR A 136 -1.86 9.98 15.58
N SER A 137 -1.08 10.34 14.55
CA SER A 137 0.19 9.67 14.21
C SER A 137 1.42 10.35 14.81
N SER A 138 1.25 11.30 15.72
CA SER A 138 2.39 11.91 16.44
C SER A 138 3.02 10.88 17.39
N ASP A 139 4.34 10.89 17.48
CA ASP A 139 5.06 10.08 18.48
C ASP A 139 4.63 10.45 19.91
N ASP A 140 4.31 11.72 20.17
CA ASP A 140 3.85 12.22 21.45
C ASP A 140 2.50 11.61 21.85
N THR A 141 1.52 11.60 20.93
CA THR A 141 0.21 10.96 21.14
C THR A 141 0.34 9.46 21.39
N MET A 142 1.13 8.76 20.55
CA MET A 142 1.35 7.32 20.70
C MET A 142 2.05 6.98 22.01
N ASN A 143 3.04 7.78 22.44
CA ASN A 143 3.72 7.61 23.73
C ASN A 143 2.78 7.89 24.89
N ALA A 144 1.90 8.89 24.79
CA ALA A 144 0.88 9.16 25.80
C ALA A 144 -0.05 7.95 25.99
N ILE A 145 -0.52 7.33 24.90
CA ILE A 145 -1.35 6.11 24.95
C ILE A 145 -0.62 4.95 25.63
N ILE A 146 0.67 4.74 25.31
CA ILE A 146 1.47 3.70 25.96
C ILE A 146 1.61 3.98 27.47
N GLN A 147 1.91 5.22 27.87
CA GLN A 147 2.01 5.62 29.27
C GLN A 147 0.67 5.44 30.01
N ILE A 148 -0.45 5.80 29.38
CA ILE A 148 -1.79 5.60 29.98
C ILE A 148 -2.03 4.11 30.20
N ARG A 149 -1.73 3.23 29.24
CA ARG A 149 -1.88 1.78 29.38
C ARG A 149 -1.02 1.22 30.53
N GLU A 150 0.21 1.70 30.65
CA GLU A 150 1.11 1.30 31.75
C GLU A 150 0.59 1.76 33.11
N GLN A 151 0.14 3.02 33.23
CA GLN A 151 -0.38 3.58 34.47
C GLN A 151 -1.71 2.96 34.92
N THR A 152 -2.49 2.44 34.00
CA THR A 152 -3.79 1.81 34.28
C THR A 152 -3.69 0.30 34.56
N GLU A 153 -2.49 -0.28 34.45
CA GLU A 153 -2.22 -1.70 34.73
C GLU A 153 -3.19 -2.67 34.00
N GLY A 154 -3.66 -2.30 32.80
CA GLY A 154 -4.60 -3.09 32.02
C GLY A 154 -6.06 -3.02 32.47
N GLN A 155 -6.43 -2.11 33.39
CA GLN A 155 -7.81 -1.88 33.82
C GLN A 155 -8.59 -0.97 32.88
N ALA A 156 -7.91 -0.19 32.04
CA ALA A 156 -8.51 0.69 31.04
C ALA A 156 -8.31 0.13 29.64
N PHE A 157 -9.39 0.06 28.89
CA PHE A 157 -9.42 -0.34 27.48
C PHE A 157 -9.51 0.92 26.62
N ILE A 158 -8.42 1.23 25.89
CA ILE A 158 -8.32 2.44 25.06
C ILE A 158 -8.68 2.10 23.64
N SER A 159 -9.77 2.68 23.14
CA SER A 159 -10.37 2.51 21.82
C SER A 159 -10.20 3.78 20.97
N GLY A 160 -10.50 3.70 19.68
CA GLY A 160 -10.45 4.79 18.70
C GLY A 160 -9.15 4.80 17.89
N MET A 161 -9.11 5.66 16.85
CA MET A 161 -8.05 5.67 15.85
C MET A 161 -6.65 5.86 16.44
N SER A 162 -6.49 6.67 17.50
CA SER A 162 -5.19 6.88 18.14
C SER A 162 -4.61 5.58 18.74
N ALA A 163 -5.47 4.74 19.33
CA ALA A 163 -5.07 3.43 19.84
C ALA A 163 -4.75 2.45 18.71
N VAL A 164 -5.56 2.45 17.64
CA VAL A 164 -5.34 1.64 16.42
C VAL A 164 -4.00 1.97 15.78
N VAL A 165 -3.69 3.25 15.60
CA VAL A 165 -2.42 3.73 15.01
C VAL A 165 -1.22 3.32 15.89
N THR A 166 -1.35 3.43 17.23
CA THR A 166 -0.31 3.01 18.17
C THR A 166 -0.02 1.52 18.08
N ASP A 167 -1.05 0.69 18.05
CA ASP A 167 -0.89 -0.77 17.98
C ASP A 167 -0.39 -1.20 16.58
N THR A 168 -0.85 -0.54 15.52
CA THR A 168 -0.33 -0.76 14.15
C THR A 168 1.15 -0.44 14.04
N LYS A 169 1.62 0.66 14.69
CA LYS A 169 3.06 0.98 14.77
C LYS A 169 3.83 -0.15 15.40
N ASN A 170 3.45 -0.54 16.62
CA ASN A 170 4.15 -1.57 17.37
C ASN A 170 4.20 -2.91 16.60
N LEU A 171 3.11 -3.30 15.98
CA LEU A 171 3.01 -4.50 15.16
C LEU A 171 3.89 -4.42 13.92
N SER A 172 3.77 -3.33 13.16
CA SER A 172 4.52 -3.11 11.92
C SER A 172 6.03 -3.04 12.16
N GLU A 173 6.49 -2.35 13.21
CA GLU A 173 7.92 -2.27 13.55
C GLU A 173 8.50 -3.64 13.92
N LYS A 174 7.73 -4.47 14.59
CA LYS A 174 8.13 -5.84 14.96
C LYS A 174 8.19 -6.78 13.75
N GLU A 175 7.24 -6.66 12.83
CA GLU A 175 7.06 -7.61 11.73
C GLU A 175 7.85 -7.25 10.46
N THR A 176 8.07 -5.96 10.16
CA THR A 176 8.74 -5.53 8.92
C THR A 176 10.12 -6.19 8.71
N PRO A 177 11.01 -6.32 9.71
CA PRO A 177 12.28 -7.02 9.51
C PRO A 177 12.10 -8.51 9.17
N LEU A 178 11.08 -9.15 9.72
CA LEU A 178 10.75 -10.53 9.45
C LEU A 178 10.24 -10.72 8.01
N TYR A 179 9.44 -9.78 7.50
CA TYR A 179 8.98 -9.78 6.12
C TYR A 179 10.15 -9.80 5.14
N VAL A 180 11.11 -8.89 5.34
CA VAL A 180 12.30 -8.80 4.48
C VAL A 180 13.14 -10.07 4.57
N LEU A 181 13.35 -10.62 5.77
CA LEU A 181 14.12 -11.85 5.97
C LEU A 181 13.49 -13.03 5.21
N ILE A 182 12.19 -13.23 5.35
CA ILE A 182 11.47 -14.34 4.70
C ILE A 182 11.47 -14.17 3.19
N ALA A 183 11.24 -12.96 2.69
CA ALA A 183 11.31 -12.66 1.26
C ALA A 183 12.69 -13.01 0.69
N VAL A 184 13.76 -12.57 1.34
CA VAL A 184 15.15 -12.87 0.93
C VAL A 184 15.43 -14.38 0.93
N VAL A 185 15.04 -15.09 2.00
CA VAL A 185 15.25 -16.54 2.11
C VAL A 185 14.52 -17.30 1.02
N LEU A 186 13.24 -16.99 0.80
CA LEU A 186 12.45 -17.69 -0.24
C LEU A 186 12.96 -17.39 -1.65
N VAL A 187 13.34 -16.14 -1.94
CA VAL A 187 13.95 -15.78 -3.22
C VAL A 187 15.30 -16.51 -3.41
N CYS A 188 16.14 -16.58 -2.38
CA CYS A 188 17.39 -17.33 -2.44
C CYS A 188 17.17 -18.82 -2.75
N ILE A 189 16.13 -19.43 -2.15
CA ILE A 189 15.77 -20.84 -2.43
C ILE A 189 15.37 -21.01 -3.90
N VAL A 190 14.47 -20.15 -4.41
CA VAL A 190 14.04 -20.19 -5.81
C VAL A 190 15.24 -20.03 -6.75
N LEU A 191 16.09 -19.03 -6.52
CA LEU A 191 17.26 -18.80 -7.34
C LEU A 191 18.29 -19.94 -7.24
N ALA A 192 18.51 -20.52 -6.06
CA ALA A 192 19.42 -21.65 -5.89
C ALA A 192 18.96 -22.90 -6.65
N ILE A 193 17.65 -23.08 -6.84
CA ILE A 193 17.09 -24.18 -7.62
C ILE A 193 17.28 -23.95 -9.13
N PHE A 194 17.03 -22.73 -9.61
CA PHE A 194 16.93 -22.45 -11.03
C PHE A 194 18.18 -21.82 -11.65
N MET A 195 19.09 -21.24 -10.86
CA MET A 195 20.39 -20.75 -11.32
C MET A 195 21.43 -21.89 -11.32
N ASP A 196 22.54 -21.70 -12.01
CA ASP A 196 23.61 -22.64 -12.19
C ASP A 196 24.75 -22.52 -11.16
N SER A 197 24.59 -21.66 -10.15
CA SER A 197 25.57 -21.51 -9.06
C SER A 197 24.87 -21.05 -7.77
N PHE A 198 25.24 -21.67 -6.64
CA PHE A 198 24.73 -21.29 -5.32
C PHE A 198 25.21 -19.90 -4.85
N LEU A 199 26.25 -19.35 -5.45
CA LEU A 199 26.79 -18.05 -5.09
C LEU A 199 26.11 -16.88 -5.85
N VAL A 200 25.51 -17.16 -7.02
CA VAL A 200 24.76 -16.16 -7.81
C VAL A 200 23.62 -15.52 -7.03
N PRO A 201 22.73 -16.28 -6.36
CA PRO A 201 21.70 -15.72 -5.50
C PRO A 201 22.24 -14.76 -4.43
N VAL A 202 23.38 -15.10 -3.83
CA VAL A 202 24.01 -14.26 -2.79
C VAL A 202 24.43 -12.90 -3.37
N PHE A 203 25.06 -12.89 -4.56
CA PHE A 203 25.45 -11.64 -5.21
C PHE A 203 24.25 -10.79 -5.65
N PHE A 204 23.19 -11.44 -6.11
CA PHE A 204 21.94 -10.75 -6.41
C PHE A 204 21.38 -10.08 -5.16
N MET A 205 21.31 -10.81 -4.04
CA MET A 205 20.80 -10.27 -2.77
C MET A 205 21.67 -9.13 -2.22
N ILE A 206 22.99 -9.21 -2.35
CA ILE A 206 23.88 -8.13 -1.94
C ILE A 206 23.61 -6.86 -2.79
N SER A 207 23.57 -7.01 -4.12
CA SER A 207 23.36 -5.89 -5.03
C SER A 207 21.99 -5.24 -4.85
N ILE A 208 20.94 -6.05 -4.77
CA ILE A 208 19.55 -5.59 -4.57
C ILE A 208 19.38 -5.03 -3.16
N GLY A 209 19.95 -5.68 -2.13
CA GLY A 209 19.93 -5.21 -0.75
C GLY A 209 20.57 -3.83 -0.60
N MET A 210 21.71 -3.58 -1.24
CA MET A 210 22.30 -2.23 -1.28
C MET A 210 21.36 -1.22 -1.94
N ALA A 211 20.73 -1.56 -3.07
CA ALA A 211 19.78 -0.70 -3.75
C ALA A 211 18.54 -0.39 -2.88
N ILE A 212 18.04 -1.37 -2.11
CA ILE A 212 16.96 -1.19 -1.13
C ILE A 212 17.39 -0.22 -0.04
N VAL A 213 18.58 -0.38 0.54
CA VAL A 213 19.08 0.52 1.58
C VAL A 213 19.25 1.95 1.05
N TYR A 214 19.71 2.14 -0.19
CA TYR A 214 19.79 3.47 -0.80
C TYR A 214 18.41 4.07 -1.02
N ASN A 215 17.46 3.27 -1.47
CA ASN A 215 16.09 3.71 -1.66
C ASN A 215 15.46 4.16 -0.34
N LEU A 216 15.46 3.29 0.67
CA LEU A 216 14.87 3.58 1.97
C LEU A 216 15.59 4.74 2.68
N GLY A 217 16.92 4.78 2.61
CA GLY A 217 17.71 5.84 3.22
C GLY A 217 17.51 7.22 2.58
N SER A 218 17.27 7.26 1.26
CA SER A 218 16.98 8.53 0.57
C SER A 218 15.56 9.05 0.83
N ASN A 219 14.69 8.30 1.53
CA ASN A 219 13.36 8.77 1.92
C ASN A 219 13.40 9.94 2.91
N ILE A 220 14.52 10.16 3.62
CA ILE A 220 14.71 11.35 4.46
C ILE A 220 14.49 12.66 3.68
N LEU A 221 14.69 12.65 2.36
CA LEU A 221 14.44 13.80 1.49
C LEU A 221 12.96 14.07 1.24
N LEU A 222 12.10 13.09 1.54
CA LEU A 222 10.64 13.21 1.44
C LEU A 222 10.02 13.71 2.77
N GLY A 223 10.80 13.71 3.86
CA GLY A 223 10.38 14.08 5.21
C GLY A 223 9.76 12.90 5.95
N GLU A 224 8.65 12.37 5.45
CA GLU A 224 7.98 11.20 6.03
C GLU A 224 7.51 10.23 4.94
N VAL A 225 7.22 8.99 5.34
CA VAL A 225 6.65 7.95 4.48
C VAL A 225 5.61 7.14 5.24
N SER A 226 4.62 6.60 4.54
CA SER A 226 3.64 5.68 5.12
C SER A 226 4.30 4.37 5.58
N TYR A 227 3.77 3.78 6.66
CA TYR A 227 4.18 2.45 7.09
C TYR A 227 3.95 1.38 6.02
N ILE A 228 2.89 1.51 5.21
CA ILE A 228 2.60 0.64 4.07
C ILE A 228 3.71 0.75 3.04
N THR A 229 4.08 1.97 2.66
CA THR A 229 5.19 2.22 1.73
C THR A 229 6.50 1.64 2.26
N LYS A 230 6.81 1.84 3.55
CA LYS A 230 8.02 1.30 4.19
C LYS A 230 8.05 -0.23 4.17
N ALA A 231 6.96 -0.88 4.51
CA ALA A 231 6.85 -2.34 4.54
C ALA A 231 6.94 -2.95 3.14
N LEU A 232 6.22 -2.38 2.17
CA LEU A 232 6.15 -2.91 0.82
C LEU A 232 7.38 -2.57 -0.04
N ALA A 233 8.00 -1.40 0.17
CA ALA A 233 9.10 -0.95 -0.69
C ALA A 233 10.25 -1.94 -0.78
N ALA A 234 10.69 -2.52 0.35
CA ALA A 234 11.77 -3.50 0.35
C ALA A 234 11.38 -4.80 -0.38
N VAL A 235 10.19 -5.32 -0.12
CA VAL A 235 9.69 -6.59 -0.67
C VAL A 235 9.43 -6.46 -2.17
N LEU A 236 8.77 -5.38 -2.58
CA LEU A 236 8.44 -5.13 -3.99
C LEU A 236 9.70 -4.80 -4.81
N GLN A 237 10.58 -3.97 -4.27
CA GLN A 237 11.83 -3.66 -4.94
C GLN A 237 12.67 -4.93 -5.15
N LEU A 238 12.73 -5.83 -4.14
CA LEU A 238 13.38 -7.13 -4.28
C LEU A 238 12.79 -7.91 -5.45
N GLY A 239 11.46 -8.04 -5.50
CA GLY A 239 10.78 -8.80 -6.55
C GLY A 239 10.95 -8.21 -7.95
N VAL A 240 10.72 -6.90 -8.10
CA VAL A 240 10.76 -6.21 -9.40
C VAL A 240 12.17 -6.09 -9.96
N THR A 241 13.18 -5.88 -9.12
CA THR A 241 14.56 -5.67 -9.61
C THR A 241 15.36 -6.96 -9.81
N LEU A 242 14.82 -8.09 -9.35
CA LEU A 242 15.42 -9.40 -9.53
C LEU A 242 15.60 -9.77 -11.00
N ASP A 243 14.62 -9.42 -11.83
CA ASP A 243 14.59 -9.71 -13.27
C ASP A 243 15.79 -9.11 -14.00
N TYR A 244 16.17 -7.89 -13.63
CA TYR A 244 17.35 -7.23 -14.24
C TYR A 244 18.64 -7.98 -13.95
N SER A 245 18.76 -8.52 -12.74
CA SER A 245 19.92 -9.33 -12.33
C SER A 245 19.98 -10.66 -13.08
N ILE A 246 18.82 -11.30 -13.28
CA ILE A 246 18.70 -12.54 -14.06
C ILE A 246 19.09 -12.29 -15.53
N PHE A 247 18.64 -11.19 -16.14
CA PHE A 247 18.99 -10.83 -17.52
C PHE A 247 20.49 -10.57 -17.69
N LEU A 248 21.12 -9.88 -16.72
CA LEU A 248 22.55 -9.66 -16.75
C LEU A 248 23.32 -10.99 -16.67
N TRP A 249 22.91 -11.89 -15.76
CA TRP A 249 23.55 -13.18 -15.58
C TRP A 249 23.48 -14.04 -16.84
N HIS A 250 22.29 -14.15 -17.46
CA HIS A 250 22.11 -14.90 -18.69
C HIS A 250 22.93 -14.30 -19.84
N SER A 251 22.94 -12.96 -19.97
CA SER A 251 23.74 -12.29 -20.99
C SER A 251 25.24 -12.50 -20.76
N TYR A 252 25.70 -12.46 -19.50
CA TYR A 252 27.11 -12.75 -19.18
C TYR A 252 27.50 -14.18 -19.52
N LYS A 253 26.64 -15.12 -19.21
CA LYS A 253 26.87 -16.56 -19.53
C LYS A 253 26.95 -16.79 -21.04
N GLU A 254 26.05 -16.23 -21.83
CA GLU A 254 26.08 -16.27 -23.30
C GLU A 254 27.38 -15.67 -23.86
N MET A 255 27.80 -14.51 -23.32
CA MET A 255 29.04 -13.85 -23.74
C MET A 255 30.29 -14.62 -23.30
N LYS A 256 30.27 -15.33 -22.17
CA LYS A 256 31.38 -16.18 -21.71
C LYS A 256 31.63 -17.37 -22.67
N GLU A 257 30.60 -17.85 -23.34
CA GLU A 257 30.78 -18.88 -24.42
C GLU A 257 31.51 -18.31 -25.65
N ILE A 258 31.28 -17.00 -25.95
CA ILE A 258 31.91 -16.33 -27.10
C ILE A 258 33.34 -15.86 -26.76
N TYR A 259 33.56 -15.43 -25.51
CA TYR A 259 34.86 -14.94 -25.01
C TYR A 259 35.38 -15.78 -23.83
N PRO A 260 35.73 -17.06 -24.04
CA PRO A 260 36.05 -17.99 -22.95
C PRO A 260 37.29 -17.59 -22.14
N ASP A 261 38.26 -16.94 -22.78
CA ASP A 261 39.53 -16.52 -22.16
C ASP A 261 39.53 -15.08 -21.61
N ASP A 262 38.49 -14.27 -21.92
CA ASP A 262 38.41 -12.88 -21.45
C ASP A 262 37.04 -12.57 -20.80
N HIS A 263 36.93 -12.99 -19.54
CA HIS A 263 35.74 -12.74 -18.73
C HIS A 263 35.42 -11.25 -18.56
N LYS A 264 36.42 -10.34 -18.71
CA LYS A 264 36.21 -8.88 -18.60
C LYS A 264 35.54 -8.36 -19.86
N GLU A 265 35.97 -8.79 -21.03
CA GLU A 265 35.32 -8.42 -22.29
C GLU A 265 33.93 -9.03 -22.37
N ALA A 266 33.73 -10.31 -21.97
CA ALA A 266 32.46 -10.96 -21.87
C ALA A 266 31.46 -10.14 -21.01
N MET A 267 31.88 -9.68 -19.82
CA MET A 267 31.06 -8.88 -18.95
C MET A 267 30.80 -7.48 -19.52
N ALA A 268 31.77 -6.84 -20.14
CA ALA A 268 31.59 -5.53 -20.76
C ALA A 268 30.52 -5.55 -21.86
N VAL A 269 30.55 -6.59 -22.71
CA VAL A 269 29.53 -6.79 -23.75
C VAL A 269 28.18 -7.16 -23.12
N ALA A 270 28.15 -8.02 -22.11
CA ALA A 270 26.94 -8.40 -21.40
C ALA A 270 26.23 -7.17 -20.76
N ILE A 271 26.97 -6.28 -20.10
CA ILE A 271 26.44 -5.01 -19.58
C ILE A 271 25.80 -4.18 -20.72
N GLY A 272 26.49 -4.07 -21.87
CA GLY A 272 25.99 -3.32 -23.02
C GLY A 272 24.66 -3.87 -23.57
N ASN A 273 24.56 -5.19 -23.68
CA ASN A 273 23.37 -5.90 -24.14
C ASN A 273 22.21 -5.77 -23.13
N THR A 274 22.51 -5.99 -21.87
CA THR A 274 21.54 -5.92 -20.76
C THR A 274 21.00 -4.51 -20.58
N LEU A 275 21.85 -3.50 -20.62
CA LEU A 275 21.45 -2.10 -20.44
C LEU A 275 20.38 -1.68 -21.46
N THR A 276 20.50 -2.13 -22.71
CA THR A 276 19.52 -1.82 -23.76
C THR A 276 18.15 -2.42 -23.45
N SER A 277 18.11 -3.65 -22.95
CA SER A 277 16.87 -4.36 -22.62
C SER A 277 16.27 -3.86 -21.30
N VAL A 278 17.10 -3.72 -20.26
CA VAL A 278 16.67 -3.33 -18.91
C VAL A 278 16.18 -1.88 -18.86
N VAL A 279 16.83 -0.95 -19.57
CA VAL A 279 16.33 0.44 -19.63
C VAL A 279 14.95 0.51 -20.29
N GLY A 280 14.73 -0.30 -21.33
CA GLY A 280 13.41 -0.35 -21.99
C GLY A 280 12.31 -0.84 -21.03
N SER A 281 12.57 -1.89 -20.26
CA SER A 281 11.60 -2.46 -19.33
C SER A 281 11.48 -1.61 -18.06
N SER A 282 12.58 -1.13 -17.49
CA SER A 282 12.52 -0.31 -16.27
C SER A 282 11.75 1.01 -16.45
N ILE A 283 11.76 1.61 -17.66
CA ILE A 283 10.96 2.79 -17.95
C ILE A 283 9.46 2.49 -17.84
N THR A 284 9.00 1.32 -18.30
CA THR A 284 7.58 0.93 -18.16
C THR A 284 7.20 0.70 -16.70
N THR A 285 8.08 0.07 -15.94
CA THR A 285 7.87 -0.16 -14.50
C THR A 285 7.86 1.15 -13.70
N VAL A 286 8.81 2.05 -13.97
CA VAL A 286 8.84 3.40 -13.37
C VAL A 286 7.58 4.19 -13.73
N ALA A 287 7.13 4.13 -14.99
CA ALA A 287 5.91 4.82 -15.40
C ALA A 287 4.64 4.27 -14.72
N GLY A 288 4.58 2.94 -14.51
CA GLY A 288 3.51 2.33 -13.72
C GLY A 288 3.46 2.89 -12.30
N PHE A 289 4.60 2.98 -11.61
CA PHE A 289 4.66 3.58 -10.28
C PHE A 289 4.38 5.09 -10.28
N ILE A 290 4.88 5.84 -11.25
CA ILE A 290 4.59 7.28 -11.38
C ILE A 290 3.10 7.53 -11.66
N ALA A 291 2.38 6.60 -12.27
CA ALA A 291 0.94 6.73 -12.45
C ALA A 291 0.18 6.81 -11.11
N LEU A 292 0.70 6.21 -10.03
CA LEU A 292 0.13 6.36 -8.67
C LEU A 292 0.21 7.81 -8.16
N CYS A 293 1.16 8.61 -8.63
CA CYS A 293 1.27 10.02 -8.24
C CYS A 293 0.12 10.90 -8.76
N PHE A 294 -0.75 10.37 -9.62
CA PHE A 294 -1.96 11.06 -10.11
C PHE A 294 -3.19 10.81 -9.23
N MET A 295 -3.02 10.10 -8.10
CA MET A 295 -4.07 9.96 -7.09
C MET A 295 -4.31 11.29 -6.38
N SER A 296 -5.56 11.56 -6.04
CA SER A 296 -5.93 12.61 -5.10
C SER A 296 -5.57 12.21 -3.67
N PHE A 297 -5.66 10.92 -3.36
CA PHE A 297 -5.19 10.33 -2.11
C PHE A 297 -3.66 10.29 -2.09
N THR A 298 -3.03 11.12 -1.28
CA THR A 298 -1.58 11.40 -1.33
C THR A 298 -0.68 10.21 -0.98
N LEU A 299 -1.23 9.13 -0.40
CA LEU A 299 -0.52 7.86 -0.24
C LEU A 299 -0.02 7.30 -1.59
N GLY A 300 -0.76 7.56 -2.69
CA GLY A 300 -0.33 7.18 -4.02
C GLY A 300 0.95 7.89 -4.46
N LEU A 301 1.11 9.16 -4.10
CA LEU A 301 2.34 9.92 -4.34
C LEU A 301 3.52 9.34 -3.57
N ASP A 302 3.33 9.03 -2.27
CA ASP A 302 4.34 8.43 -1.41
C ASP A 302 4.82 7.08 -1.97
N LEU A 303 3.90 6.15 -2.19
CA LEU A 303 4.21 4.82 -2.72
C LEU A 303 4.82 4.91 -4.13
N GLY A 304 4.24 5.76 -5.00
CA GLY A 304 4.67 5.93 -6.39
C GLY A 304 6.11 6.42 -6.50
N ILE A 305 6.49 7.45 -5.76
CA ILE A 305 7.86 8.01 -5.78
C ILE A 305 8.86 7.03 -5.18
N VAL A 306 8.56 6.43 -4.03
CA VAL A 306 9.47 5.50 -3.35
C VAL A 306 9.72 4.26 -4.21
N MET A 307 8.68 3.73 -4.85
CA MET A 307 8.81 2.56 -5.72
C MET A 307 9.53 2.88 -7.04
N ALA A 308 9.20 4.00 -7.71
CA ALA A 308 9.87 4.44 -8.93
C ALA A 308 11.38 4.66 -8.67
N LYS A 309 11.72 5.33 -7.58
CA LYS A 309 13.11 5.54 -7.12
C LYS A 309 13.81 4.21 -6.84
N GLY A 310 13.11 3.27 -6.20
CA GLY A 310 13.60 1.92 -5.92
C GLY A 310 13.99 1.15 -7.20
N VAL A 311 13.17 1.22 -8.26
CA VAL A 311 13.49 0.63 -9.56
C VAL A 311 14.74 1.27 -10.16
N VAL A 312 14.88 2.59 -10.11
CA VAL A 312 16.06 3.29 -10.63
C VAL A 312 17.33 2.84 -9.90
N PHE A 313 17.31 2.79 -8.56
CA PHE A 313 18.44 2.26 -7.79
C PHE A 313 18.73 0.79 -8.10
N GLY A 314 17.69 -0.03 -8.31
CA GLY A 314 17.83 -1.41 -8.73
C GLY A 314 18.55 -1.58 -10.07
N VAL A 315 18.17 -0.77 -11.07
CA VAL A 315 18.85 -0.76 -12.39
C VAL A 315 20.29 -0.32 -12.26
N ILE A 316 20.56 0.74 -11.51
CA ILE A 316 21.95 1.22 -11.27
C ILE A 316 22.77 0.12 -10.60
N GLY A 317 22.22 -0.53 -9.55
CA GLY A 317 22.88 -1.65 -8.87
C GLY A 317 23.15 -2.83 -9.80
N CYS A 318 22.20 -3.19 -10.65
CA CYS A 318 22.31 -4.27 -11.62
C CYS A 318 23.46 -4.04 -12.63
N VAL A 319 23.60 -2.82 -13.15
CA VAL A 319 24.63 -2.53 -14.18
C VAL A 319 25.97 -2.06 -13.63
N THR A 320 26.08 -1.79 -12.32
CA THR A 320 27.32 -1.32 -11.69
C THR A 320 27.82 -2.25 -10.59
N ILE A 321 27.03 -2.46 -9.53
CA ILE A 321 27.42 -3.23 -8.35
C ILE A 321 27.50 -4.72 -8.67
N LEU A 322 26.47 -5.29 -9.28
CA LEU A 322 26.38 -6.71 -9.56
C LEU A 322 27.51 -7.21 -10.47
N PRO A 323 27.81 -6.60 -11.65
CA PRO A 323 28.93 -7.03 -12.48
C PRO A 323 30.28 -6.88 -11.78
N SER A 324 30.41 -5.87 -10.92
CA SER A 324 31.62 -5.66 -10.13
C SER A 324 31.83 -6.78 -9.09
N LEU A 325 30.76 -7.25 -8.45
CA LEU A 325 30.79 -8.40 -7.53
C LEU A 325 31.13 -9.70 -8.29
N ILE A 326 30.42 -9.98 -9.40
CA ILE A 326 30.63 -11.18 -10.21
C ILE A 326 32.11 -11.28 -10.65
N LEU A 327 32.65 -10.22 -11.26
CA LEU A 327 34.05 -10.24 -11.74
C LEU A 327 35.09 -10.28 -10.61
N THR A 328 34.79 -9.75 -9.45
CA THR A 328 35.73 -9.76 -8.31
C THR A 328 35.82 -11.15 -7.70
N PHE A 329 34.72 -11.89 -7.67
CA PHE A 329 34.63 -13.21 -7.08
C PHE A 329 34.44 -14.34 -8.11
N ASP A 330 34.79 -14.11 -9.36
CA ASP A 330 34.57 -15.03 -10.48
C ASP A 330 35.12 -16.44 -10.21
N ARG A 331 36.33 -16.57 -9.63
CA ARG A 331 36.92 -17.86 -9.24
C ARG A 331 36.09 -18.63 -8.18
N ALA A 332 35.41 -17.90 -7.28
CA ALA A 332 34.56 -18.53 -6.27
C ALA A 332 33.26 -19.02 -6.91
N LEU A 333 32.73 -18.23 -7.86
CA LEU A 333 31.56 -18.59 -8.66
C LEU A 333 31.75 -19.90 -9.43
N GLU A 334 32.87 -20.04 -10.12
CA GLU A 334 33.18 -21.26 -10.87
C GLU A 334 33.25 -22.52 -10.00
N LYS A 335 33.69 -22.38 -8.74
CA LYS A 335 33.74 -23.51 -7.79
C LYS A 335 32.37 -23.95 -7.26
N THR A 336 31.36 -23.08 -7.36
CA THR A 336 29.99 -23.32 -6.85
C THR A 336 28.99 -23.61 -7.96
N MET A 337 29.46 -23.76 -9.20
CA MET A 337 28.60 -24.08 -10.35
C MET A 337 28.05 -25.50 -10.22
N HIS A 338 26.76 -25.63 -10.55
CA HIS A 338 26.06 -26.91 -10.64
C HIS A 338 25.20 -26.96 -11.91
N ARG A 339 24.64 -28.12 -12.21
CA ARG A 339 23.79 -28.30 -13.38
C ARG A 339 22.44 -27.59 -13.17
N GLU A 340 22.05 -26.78 -14.13
CA GLU A 340 20.70 -26.19 -14.17
C GLU A 340 19.61 -27.26 -14.19
N ILE A 341 18.57 -27.07 -13.36
CA ILE A 341 17.40 -27.96 -13.28
C ILE A 341 16.29 -27.46 -14.24
N MET A 342 16.65 -26.72 -15.27
CA MET A 342 15.67 -26.16 -16.22
C MET A 342 15.40 -27.20 -17.34
N PRO A 343 14.12 -27.63 -17.53
CA PRO A 343 13.77 -28.53 -18.62
C PRO A 343 13.82 -27.80 -19.97
N ASN A 344 13.94 -28.58 -21.05
CA ASN A 344 13.76 -28.02 -22.40
C ASN A 344 12.28 -27.82 -22.70
N PHE A 345 11.93 -26.60 -23.11
CA PHE A 345 10.54 -26.16 -23.35
C PHE A 345 10.12 -26.23 -24.83
N ASP A 346 10.94 -26.79 -25.75
CA ASP A 346 10.63 -26.86 -27.18
C ASP A 346 9.32 -27.59 -27.47
N LYS A 347 9.06 -28.71 -26.75
CA LYS A 347 7.82 -29.48 -26.91
C LYS A 347 6.59 -28.65 -26.45
N LEU A 348 6.72 -27.95 -25.35
CA LEU A 348 5.65 -27.08 -24.83
C LEU A 348 5.41 -25.91 -25.78
N ALA A 349 6.45 -25.24 -26.25
CA ALA A 349 6.35 -24.15 -27.21
C ALA A 349 5.68 -24.62 -28.52
N THR A 350 6.07 -25.80 -29.03
CA THR A 350 5.45 -26.41 -30.22
C THR A 350 3.96 -26.70 -29.98
N PHE A 351 3.61 -27.25 -28.83
CA PHE A 351 2.21 -27.51 -28.45
C PHE A 351 1.38 -26.23 -28.44
N ILE A 352 1.85 -25.18 -27.77
CA ILE A 352 1.15 -23.89 -27.66
C ILE A 352 0.93 -23.25 -29.03
N VAL A 353 1.97 -23.19 -29.86
CA VAL A 353 1.90 -22.56 -31.18
C VAL A 353 0.96 -23.32 -32.12
N ASN A 354 0.93 -24.66 -32.05
CA ASN A 354 0.05 -25.47 -32.89
C ASN A 354 -1.41 -25.43 -32.44
N HIS A 355 -1.66 -25.24 -31.15
CA HIS A 355 -3.01 -25.17 -30.56
C HIS A 355 -3.40 -23.74 -30.15
N SER A 356 -2.80 -22.74 -30.75
CA SER A 356 -2.99 -21.31 -30.39
C SER A 356 -4.44 -20.86 -30.39
N TRP A 357 -5.32 -21.46 -31.22
CA TRP A 357 -6.74 -21.15 -31.25
C TRP A 357 -7.46 -21.48 -29.92
N ILE A 358 -7.03 -22.53 -29.20
CA ILE A 358 -7.60 -22.91 -27.90
C ILE A 358 -7.36 -21.80 -26.88
N PHE A 359 -6.13 -21.30 -26.81
CA PHE A 359 -5.76 -20.24 -25.86
C PHE A 359 -6.41 -18.89 -26.18
N VAL A 360 -6.66 -18.60 -27.48
CA VAL A 360 -7.46 -17.44 -27.86
C VAL A 360 -8.91 -17.58 -27.42
N ILE A 361 -9.51 -18.77 -27.54
CA ILE A 361 -10.88 -19.03 -27.04
C ILE A 361 -10.91 -18.89 -25.53
N VAL A 362 -9.94 -19.47 -24.79
CA VAL A 362 -9.84 -19.35 -23.33
C VAL A 362 -9.77 -17.87 -22.94
N PHE A 363 -8.94 -17.07 -23.60
CA PHE A 363 -8.86 -15.63 -23.39
C PHE A 363 -10.22 -14.94 -23.53
N VAL A 364 -10.93 -15.18 -24.65
CA VAL A 364 -12.21 -14.52 -24.94
C VAL A 364 -13.31 -14.98 -23.95
N VAL A 365 -13.36 -16.27 -23.62
CA VAL A 365 -14.38 -16.84 -22.72
C VAL A 365 -14.17 -16.36 -21.29
N LEU A 366 -12.91 -16.29 -20.80
CA LEU A 366 -12.61 -15.87 -19.43
C LEU A 366 -12.64 -14.36 -19.25
N LEU A 367 -12.52 -13.56 -20.32
CA LEU A 367 -12.51 -12.11 -20.23
C LEU A 367 -13.80 -11.54 -19.62
N GLY A 368 -14.96 -12.05 -20.02
CA GLY A 368 -16.26 -11.62 -19.47
C GLY A 368 -16.40 -11.87 -17.97
N PRO A 369 -16.25 -13.11 -17.50
CA PRO A 369 -16.24 -13.42 -16.06
C PRO A 369 -15.17 -12.66 -15.26
N ALA A 370 -13.95 -12.44 -15.82
CA ALA A 370 -12.90 -11.72 -15.14
C ALA A 370 -13.26 -10.24 -14.92
N ILE A 371 -13.77 -9.55 -15.95
CA ILE A 371 -14.24 -8.16 -15.83
C ILE A 371 -15.42 -8.07 -14.86
N TYR A 372 -16.37 -9.01 -14.97
CA TYR A 372 -17.54 -9.05 -14.07
C TYR A 372 -17.10 -9.21 -12.61
N GLY A 373 -16.20 -10.17 -12.33
CA GLY A 373 -15.69 -10.42 -10.99
C GLY A 373 -14.96 -9.20 -10.42
N GLN A 374 -14.08 -8.56 -11.19
CA GLN A 374 -13.37 -7.37 -10.73
C GLN A 374 -14.34 -6.22 -10.36
N ASN A 375 -15.35 -5.97 -11.18
CA ASN A 375 -16.31 -4.88 -10.94
C ASN A 375 -17.26 -5.14 -9.75
N HIS A 376 -17.34 -6.38 -9.27
CA HIS A 376 -18.20 -6.77 -8.16
C HIS A 376 -17.40 -7.31 -6.95
N THR A 377 -16.09 -7.19 -6.97
CA THR A 377 -15.24 -7.54 -5.82
C THR A 377 -15.50 -6.54 -4.69
N SER A 378 -15.84 -7.06 -3.52
CA SER A 378 -16.06 -6.26 -2.31
C SER A 378 -14.75 -5.72 -1.78
N VAL A 379 -14.77 -4.43 -1.43
CA VAL A 379 -13.62 -3.70 -0.90
C VAL A 379 -13.95 -3.23 0.51
N TYR A 380 -13.03 -3.38 1.45
CA TYR A 380 -13.18 -2.84 2.79
C TYR A 380 -12.31 -1.60 3.00
N TYR A 381 -12.79 -0.72 3.88
CA TYR A 381 -12.16 0.57 4.23
C TYR A 381 -11.91 0.72 5.72
N ASP A 382 -12.52 -0.12 6.56
CA ASP A 382 -12.27 -0.12 7.99
C ASP A 382 -10.92 -0.75 8.29
N LEU A 383 -10.06 0.03 8.95
CA LEU A 383 -8.69 -0.36 9.28
C LEU A 383 -8.64 -1.11 10.62
N SER A 384 -9.58 -0.81 11.50
CA SER A 384 -9.61 -1.41 12.84
C SER A 384 -10.04 -2.87 12.81
N ASP A 385 -11.00 -3.22 11.95
CA ASP A 385 -11.47 -4.60 11.75
C ASP A 385 -10.43 -5.53 11.09
N THR A 386 -9.33 -4.97 10.57
CA THR A 386 -8.26 -5.72 9.89
C THR A 386 -7.09 -6.10 10.79
N LEU A 387 -7.12 -5.63 12.01
CA LEU A 387 -6.11 -5.94 13.02
C LEU A 387 -6.45 -7.22 13.78
N PRO A 388 -5.45 -7.94 14.27
CA PRO A 388 -5.67 -9.13 15.10
C PRO A 388 -6.56 -8.85 16.32
N ASP A 389 -7.45 -9.79 16.63
CA ASP A 389 -8.39 -9.71 17.75
C ASP A 389 -7.74 -9.62 19.13
N ASP A 390 -6.50 -10.07 19.26
CA ASP A 390 -5.73 -10.08 20.51
C ASP A 390 -5.03 -8.73 20.80
N LEU A 391 -5.07 -7.79 19.87
CA LEU A 391 -4.53 -6.46 20.10
C LEU A 391 -5.37 -5.65 21.09
N ALA A 392 -4.70 -4.79 21.85
CA ALA A 392 -5.34 -3.99 22.89
C ALA A 392 -6.44 -3.07 22.33
N CYS A 393 -6.23 -2.45 21.17
CA CYS A 393 -7.23 -1.62 20.51
C CYS A 393 -8.45 -2.43 20.04
N SER A 394 -8.26 -3.64 19.49
CA SER A 394 -9.35 -4.51 19.03
C SER A 394 -10.21 -4.98 20.22
N GLN A 395 -9.58 -5.33 21.34
CA GLN A 395 -10.30 -5.68 22.57
C GLN A 395 -11.06 -4.47 23.14
N ALA A 396 -10.47 -3.27 23.07
CA ALA A 396 -11.10 -2.05 23.54
C ALA A 396 -12.32 -1.66 22.68
N ASN A 397 -12.23 -1.79 21.36
CA ASN A 397 -13.35 -1.54 20.45
C ASN A 397 -14.53 -2.49 20.76
N LYS A 398 -14.25 -3.79 20.98
CA LYS A 398 -15.28 -4.75 21.41
C LYS A 398 -15.93 -4.38 22.74
N LYS A 399 -15.14 -3.89 23.69
CA LYS A 399 -15.68 -3.43 24.99
C LYS A 399 -16.55 -2.19 24.87
N LEU A 400 -16.20 -1.28 23.99
CA LEU A 400 -16.99 -0.10 23.68
C LEU A 400 -18.35 -0.49 23.06
N GLU A 401 -18.33 -1.38 22.06
CA GLU A 401 -19.54 -1.90 21.43
C GLU A 401 -20.44 -2.66 22.41
N GLU A 402 -19.89 -3.62 23.16
CA GLU A 402 -20.62 -4.50 24.06
C GLU A 402 -21.28 -3.76 25.23
N ASN A 403 -20.65 -2.68 25.75
CA ASN A 403 -21.11 -2.02 26.98
C ASN A 403 -21.87 -0.73 26.72
N PHE A 404 -21.64 -0.06 25.60
CA PHE A 404 -22.22 1.24 25.32
C PHE A 404 -22.98 1.32 23.99
N ASP A 405 -23.06 0.21 23.23
CA ASP A 405 -23.65 0.18 21.88
C ASP A 405 -23.08 1.27 20.96
N MET A 406 -21.77 1.55 21.11
CA MET A 406 -21.05 2.58 20.36
C MET A 406 -19.92 1.97 19.54
N ASN A 407 -19.88 2.31 18.26
CA ASN A 407 -18.78 1.91 17.36
C ASN A 407 -17.87 3.09 17.01
N SER A 408 -18.39 4.31 16.98
CA SER A 408 -17.61 5.51 16.65
C SER A 408 -18.24 6.78 17.24
N ILE A 409 -17.38 7.79 17.40
CA ILE A 409 -17.79 9.16 17.69
C ILE A 409 -17.24 10.07 16.60
N TYR A 410 -18.05 11.03 16.16
CA TYR A 410 -17.62 12.11 15.29
C TYR A 410 -18.16 13.45 15.79
N MET A 411 -17.57 14.52 15.33
CA MET A 411 -17.80 15.86 15.85
C MET A 411 -18.42 16.76 14.79
N ILE A 412 -19.15 17.77 15.26
CA ILE A 412 -19.66 18.87 14.45
C ILE A 412 -19.00 20.15 14.96
N LEU A 413 -18.41 20.89 14.04
CA LEU A 413 -17.98 22.27 14.24
C LEU A 413 -19.05 23.19 13.70
N ALA A 414 -19.77 23.88 14.57
CA ALA A 414 -20.80 24.83 14.22
C ALA A 414 -20.42 26.24 14.71
N ASP A 415 -21.03 27.30 14.14
CA ASP A 415 -20.77 28.69 14.51
C ASP A 415 -20.97 28.92 16.02
N SER A 416 -19.98 29.47 16.68
CA SER A 416 -20.02 29.75 18.13
C SER A 416 -21.09 30.77 18.49
N SER A 417 -21.50 31.63 17.56
CA SER A 417 -22.55 32.64 17.77
C SER A 417 -23.97 32.08 17.66
N MET A 418 -24.15 30.80 17.33
CA MET A 418 -25.44 30.12 17.28
C MET A 418 -26.16 30.23 18.63
N SER A 419 -27.47 30.59 18.61
CA SER A 419 -28.21 30.64 19.85
C SER A 419 -28.41 29.26 20.47
N THR A 420 -28.48 29.21 21.80
CA THR A 420 -28.74 27.98 22.57
C THR A 420 -30.00 27.24 22.10
N ASP A 421 -31.07 28.00 21.76
CA ASP A 421 -32.31 27.38 21.26
C ASP A 421 -32.13 26.75 19.89
N THR A 422 -31.42 27.42 18.99
CA THR A 422 -31.10 26.89 17.64
C THR A 422 -30.17 25.66 17.72
N ALA A 423 -29.15 25.73 18.57
CA ALA A 423 -28.22 24.60 18.80
C ALA A 423 -28.95 23.37 19.35
N ASN A 424 -29.85 23.58 20.32
CA ASN A 424 -30.66 22.49 20.89
C ASN A 424 -31.65 21.91 19.88
N GLU A 425 -32.31 22.74 19.03
CA GLU A 425 -33.21 22.26 17.99
C GLU A 425 -32.44 21.41 16.97
N MET A 426 -31.22 21.83 16.58
CA MET A 426 -30.34 21.04 15.71
C MET A 426 -29.94 19.73 16.36
N LEU A 427 -29.49 19.75 17.63
CA LEU A 427 -29.08 18.54 18.36
C LEU A 427 -30.24 17.55 18.56
N ASP A 428 -31.48 18.05 18.81
CA ASP A 428 -32.67 17.19 18.89
C ASP A 428 -32.92 16.47 17.56
N LYS A 429 -32.86 17.18 16.41
CA LYS A 429 -33.03 16.60 15.09
C LYS A 429 -31.90 15.59 14.75
N LEU A 430 -30.68 15.86 15.19
CA LEU A 430 -29.55 14.96 15.03
C LEU A 430 -29.72 13.70 15.87
N GLY A 431 -30.27 13.83 17.09
CA GLY A 431 -30.58 12.69 17.93
C GLY A 431 -31.69 11.78 17.40
N ASP A 432 -32.56 12.32 16.51
CA ASP A 432 -33.63 11.53 15.85
C ASP A 432 -33.15 10.80 14.58
N VAL A 433 -31.89 10.96 14.18
CA VAL A 433 -31.31 10.23 13.02
C VAL A 433 -31.02 8.79 13.41
N ASP A 434 -31.45 7.85 12.55
CA ASP A 434 -31.25 6.42 12.78
C ASP A 434 -29.75 6.10 13.07
N GLY A 435 -29.50 5.30 14.11
CA GLY A 435 -28.18 4.87 14.55
C GLY A 435 -27.41 5.90 15.38
N VAL A 436 -27.98 7.08 15.62
CA VAL A 436 -27.41 8.04 16.58
C VAL A 436 -27.81 7.64 17.99
N GLN A 437 -26.83 7.28 18.80
CA GLN A 437 -27.02 6.92 20.22
C GLN A 437 -27.20 8.15 21.09
N PHE A 438 -26.40 9.17 20.84
CA PHE A 438 -26.56 10.49 21.44
C PHE A 438 -25.97 11.61 20.58
N SER A 439 -26.51 12.81 20.79
CA SER A 439 -25.98 14.07 20.28
C SER A 439 -25.75 15.00 21.48
N LEU A 440 -24.52 15.43 21.69
CA LEU A 440 -24.11 16.23 22.85
C LEU A 440 -23.42 17.50 22.41
N GLY A 441 -23.77 18.62 23.04
CA GLY A 441 -23.07 19.88 22.96
C GLY A 441 -23.16 20.61 24.30
N LEU A 442 -22.49 21.77 24.41
CA LEU A 442 -22.55 22.59 25.61
C LEU A 442 -24.02 22.92 25.98
N ASP A 443 -24.83 23.21 24.99
CA ASP A 443 -26.25 23.60 25.17
C ASP A 443 -27.12 22.42 25.64
N THR A 444 -26.74 21.18 25.40
CA THR A 444 -27.45 19.98 25.90
C THR A 444 -27.37 19.91 27.43
N ALA A 445 -26.25 20.26 28.03
CA ALA A 445 -26.09 20.30 29.48
C ALA A 445 -27.00 21.42 30.10
N LEU A 446 -27.05 22.56 29.44
CA LEU A 446 -27.90 23.67 29.84
C LEU A 446 -29.40 23.31 29.77
N LYS A 447 -29.83 22.63 28.71
CA LYS A 447 -31.20 22.14 28.54
C LYS A 447 -31.60 21.08 29.57
N SER A 448 -30.65 20.31 30.04
CA SER A 448 -30.84 19.27 31.07
C SER A 448 -31.06 19.87 32.47
N GLY A 449 -31.11 21.19 32.59
CA GLY A 449 -31.37 21.90 33.85
C GLY A 449 -30.12 22.18 34.69
N ILE A 450 -28.93 21.98 34.14
CA ILE A 450 -27.66 22.36 34.76
C ILE A 450 -27.43 23.85 34.45
N PRO A 451 -27.49 24.76 35.43
CA PRO A 451 -27.23 26.19 35.18
C PRO A 451 -25.78 26.37 34.67
N GLN A 452 -25.59 27.31 33.76
CA GLN A 452 -24.26 27.57 33.16
C GLN A 452 -23.19 27.89 34.23
N GLU A 453 -23.61 28.48 35.35
CA GLU A 453 -22.74 28.81 36.48
C GLU A 453 -22.16 27.58 37.20
N PHE A 454 -22.77 26.41 37.03
CA PHE A 454 -22.25 25.12 37.56
C PHE A 454 -21.31 24.39 36.59
N LEU A 455 -21.27 24.79 35.31
CA LEU A 455 -20.32 24.23 34.37
C LEU A 455 -18.93 24.82 34.63
N PRO A 456 -17.88 24.01 34.77
CA PRO A 456 -16.51 24.54 34.90
C PRO A 456 -16.18 25.48 33.75
N ALA A 457 -15.67 26.68 34.05
CA ALA A 457 -15.29 27.65 33.02
C ALA A 457 -14.32 27.07 31.98
N LYS A 458 -13.47 26.13 32.43
CA LYS A 458 -12.55 25.37 31.58
C LYS A 458 -13.31 24.53 30.53
N THR A 459 -14.32 23.77 30.94
CA THR A 459 -15.14 22.94 30.03
C THR A 459 -15.88 23.79 28.99
N VAL A 460 -16.39 24.97 29.39
CA VAL A 460 -17.04 25.89 28.45
C VAL A 460 -16.06 26.38 27.38
N SER A 461 -14.85 26.84 27.79
CA SER A 461 -13.84 27.36 26.86
C SER A 461 -13.23 26.27 25.96
N GLU A 462 -13.30 25.02 26.35
CA GLU A 462 -12.79 23.88 25.61
C GLU A 462 -13.76 23.33 24.55
N LEU A 463 -15.09 23.66 24.72
CA LEU A 463 -16.12 23.23 23.77
C LEU A 463 -16.59 24.40 22.89
N LYS A 464 -16.30 25.65 23.26
CA LYS A 464 -16.76 26.86 22.56
C LYS A 464 -15.58 27.82 22.40
N GLY A 465 -15.06 27.92 21.18
CA GLY A 465 -14.00 28.85 20.76
C GLY A 465 -14.57 30.19 20.32
N GLU A 466 -13.72 31.02 19.67
CA GLU A 466 -14.13 32.32 19.11
C GLU A 466 -15.08 32.14 17.93
N ASP A 467 -14.74 31.30 16.96
CA ASP A 467 -15.48 31.12 15.70
C ASP A 467 -16.38 29.89 15.73
N TYR A 468 -15.94 28.79 16.36
CA TYR A 468 -16.61 27.50 16.34
C TYR A 468 -16.95 26.97 17.73
N GLN A 469 -17.98 26.12 17.80
CA GLN A 469 -18.31 25.28 18.94
C GLN A 469 -18.32 23.82 18.53
N ILE A 470 -17.89 22.93 19.45
CA ILE A 470 -17.81 21.49 19.23
C ILE A 470 -19.09 20.84 19.74
N MET A 471 -19.70 20.00 18.90
CA MET A 471 -20.77 19.08 19.29
C MET A 471 -20.32 17.65 18.92
N MET A 472 -20.76 16.65 19.68
CA MET A 472 -20.37 15.26 19.51
C MET A 472 -21.58 14.39 19.17
N ILE A 473 -21.41 13.47 18.26
CA ILE A 473 -22.38 12.44 17.90
C ILE A 473 -21.73 11.07 18.11
N ALA A 474 -22.38 10.20 18.87
CA ALA A 474 -22.04 8.80 18.95
C ALA A 474 -22.99 7.96 18.09
N THR A 475 -22.47 6.96 17.44
CA THR A 475 -23.21 6.07 16.55
C THR A 475 -22.97 4.60 16.89
N ASP A 476 -24.01 3.77 16.69
CA ASP A 476 -23.94 2.30 16.76
C ASP A 476 -23.51 1.65 15.43
N TYR A 477 -23.50 2.45 14.36
CA TYR A 477 -23.09 1.92 13.06
C TYR A 477 -21.58 1.76 12.96
N LYS A 478 -21.15 0.65 12.36
CA LYS A 478 -19.74 0.39 12.08
C LYS A 478 -19.17 1.35 11.06
N ILE A 479 -17.93 1.76 11.26
CA ILE A 479 -17.18 2.59 10.32
C ILE A 479 -17.15 1.92 8.96
N ALA A 480 -17.20 2.70 7.89
CA ALA A 480 -17.18 2.27 6.50
C ALA A 480 -18.41 1.44 6.04
N SER A 481 -19.44 1.30 6.87
CA SER A 481 -20.69 0.68 6.44
C SER A 481 -21.56 1.64 5.60
N ASP A 482 -22.47 1.10 4.81
CA ASP A 482 -23.42 1.92 4.03
C ASP A 482 -24.37 2.71 4.96
N GLU A 483 -24.70 2.14 6.12
CA GLU A 483 -25.54 2.73 7.13
C GLU A 483 -24.93 4.02 7.70
N ILE A 484 -23.64 3.97 8.12
CA ILE A 484 -22.96 5.16 8.65
C ILE A 484 -22.72 6.20 7.56
N ASN A 485 -22.42 5.80 6.33
CA ASN A 485 -22.25 6.73 5.21
C ASN A 485 -23.54 7.49 4.90
N ASN A 486 -24.70 6.82 4.98
CA ASN A 486 -26.01 7.42 4.84
C ASN A 486 -26.35 8.30 6.04
N GLN A 487 -26.04 7.88 7.26
CA GLN A 487 -26.20 8.66 8.48
C GLN A 487 -25.42 9.98 8.41
N ILE A 488 -24.12 9.91 8.08
CA ILE A 488 -23.26 11.11 7.93
C ILE A 488 -23.81 12.06 6.87
N SER A 489 -24.36 11.54 5.76
CA SER A 489 -25.00 12.38 4.75
C SER A 489 -26.21 13.14 5.33
N LYS A 490 -27.11 12.44 6.03
CA LYS A 490 -28.29 13.05 6.68
C LYS A 490 -27.88 14.06 7.76
N VAL A 491 -26.88 13.72 8.58
CA VAL A 491 -26.32 14.60 9.60
C VAL A 491 -25.78 15.87 8.96
N ASN A 492 -24.98 15.75 7.90
CA ASN A 492 -24.42 16.88 7.18
C ASN A 492 -25.53 17.77 6.58
N ASP A 493 -26.57 17.19 5.98
CA ASP A 493 -27.71 17.94 5.44
C ASP A 493 -28.47 18.72 6.56
N ILE A 494 -28.67 18.11 7.71
CA ILE A 494 -29.29 18.77 8.88
C ILE A 494 -28.40 19.93 9.34
N VAL A 495 -27.14 19.67 9.60
CA VAL A 495 -26.16 20.66 10.10
C VAL A 495 -26.06 21.84 9.14
N LYS A 496 -25.90 21.58 7.83
CA LYS A 496 -25.83 22.64 6.80
C LYS A 496 -27.11 23.43 6.65
N SER A 497 -28.27 22.91 7.08
CA SER A 497 -29.55 23.65 7.06
C SER A 497 -29.62 24.71 8.16
N TYR A 498 -28.86 24.56 9.24
CA TYR A 498 -28.77 25.52 10.36
C TYR A 498 -27.56 26.44 10.20
N ASP A 499 -26.43 25.90 9.77
CA ASP A 499 -25.20 26.65 9.55
C ASP A 499 -24.47 26.11 8.30
N SER A 500 -24.45 26.92 7.24
CA SER A 500 -23.85 26.55 5.97
C SER A 500 -22.32 26.34 6.04
N LYS A 501 -21.65 26.85 7.07
CA LYS A 501 -20.20 26.73 7.30
C LYS A 501 -19.84 25.60 8.25
N ALA A 502 -20.82 25.02 8.96
CA ALA A 502 -20.55 23.96 9.91
C ALA A 502 -19.97 22.73 9.18
N MET A 503 -19.10 22.02 9.87
CA MET A 503 -18.37 20.85 9.34
C MET A 503 -18.61 19.63 10.19
N VAL A 504 -18.74 18.47 9.55
CA VAL A 504 -18.83 17.16 10.22
C VAL A 504 -17.46 16.49 10.12
N VAL A 505 -16.79 16.27 11.25
CA VAL A 505 -15.38 15.85 11.32
C VAL A 505 -15.19 14.63 12.22
N GLY A 506 -14.13 13.88 11.99
CA GLY A 506 -13.79 12.66 12.74
C GLY A 506 -13.52 11.48 11.83
N GLU A 507 -13.28 10.32 12.42
CA GLU A 507 -12.85 9.11 11.71
C GLU A 507 -13.88 8.65 10.66
N ALA A 508 -15.15 8.54 11.04
CA ALA A 508 -16.19 8.05 10.13
C ALA A 508 -16.46 9.01 8.95
N PRO A 509 -16.56 10.34 9.11
CA PRO A 509 -16.60 11.28 7.99
C PRO A 509 -15.38 11.22 7.08
N CYS A 510 -14.17 11.15 7.63
CA CYS A 510 -12.93 10.99 6.86
C CYS A 510 -12.92 9.69 6.06
N THR A 511 -13.40 8.59 6.65
CA THR A 511 -13.51 7.29 5.96
C THR A 511 -14.53 7.34 4.82
N LYS A 512 -15.63 8.04 4.97
CA LYS A 512 -16.60 8.28 3.89
C LYS A 512 -15.97 9.07 2.73
N ASP A 513 -15.20 10.10 3.03
CA ASP A 513 -14.48 10.86 2.00
C ASP A 513 -13.41 10.01 1.33
N LEU A 514 -12.69 9.17 2.09
CA LEU A 514 -11.72 8.19 1.57
C LEU A 514 -12.38 7.26 0.54
N ILE A 515 -13.57 6.71 0.83
CA ILE A 515 -14.33 5.86 -0.10
C ILE A 515 -14.58 6.62 -1.42
N THR A 516 -15.10 7.85 -1.32
CA THR A 516 -15.46 8.66 -2.49
C THR A 516 -14.24 9.03 -3.34
N ILE A 517 -13.13 9.38 -2.69
CA ILE A 517 -11.88 9.79 -3.34
C ILE A 517 -11.23 8.58 -4.03
N THR A 518 -11.13 7.44 -3.33
CA THR A 518 -10.45 6.26 -3.87
C THR A 518 -11.21 5.63 -5.04
N ASP A 519 -12.54 5.68 -5.07
CA ASP A 519 -13.34 5.25 -6.22
C ASP A 519 -13.05 6.07 -7.48
N LYS A 520 -12.81 7.36 -7.34
CA LYS A 520 -12.41 8.25 -8.44
C LYS A 520 -10.96 7.99 -8.85
N ASP A 521 -10.08 7.84 -7.86
CA ASP A 521 -8.66 7.61 -8.08
C ASP A 521 -8.40 6.29 -8.79
N PHE A 522 -9.13 5.22 -8.47
CA PHE A 522 -9.05 3.95 -9.17
C PHE A 522 -9.23 4.10 -10.68
N LYS A 523 -10.24 4.84 -11.13
CA LYS A 523 -10.52 5.08 -12.54
C LYS A 523 -9.43 5.94 -13.20
N THR A 524 -9.00 6.99 -12.51
CA THR A 524 -7.99 7.94 -13.01
C THR A 524 -6.63 7.25 -13.18
N VAL A 525 -6.16 6.56 -12.15
CA VAL A 525 -4.85 5.89 -12.14
C VAL A 525 -4.80 4.75 -13.14
N SER A 526 -5.86 3.94 -13.24
CA SER A 526 -5.95 2.89 -14.25
C SER A 526 -5.86 3.45 -15.67
N ALA A 527 -6.58 4.54 -15.97
CA ALA A 527 -6.51 5.17 -17.28
C ALA A 527 -5.13 5.76 -17.57
N VAL A 528 -4.52 6.47 -16.62
CA VAL A 528 -3.19 7.07 -16.76
C VAL A 528 -2.12 6.00 -16.96
N SER A 529 -2.14 4.92 -16.17
CA SER A 529 -1.16 3.84 -16.28
C SER A 529 -1.25 3.11 -17.62
N ILE A 530 -2.45 2.77 -18.07
CA ILE A 530 -2.69 2.14 -19.38
C ILE A 530 -2.16 3.02 -20.51
N VAL A 531 -2.49 4.32 -20.51
CA VAL A 531 -2.04 5.27 -21.54
C VAL A 531 -0.53 5.43 -21.51
N ALA A 532 0.06 5.62 -20.34
CA ALA A 532 1.51 5.79 -20.18
C ALA A 532 2.27 4.57 -20.72
N ILE A 533 1.88 3.37 -20.29
CA ILE A 533 2.54 2.12 -20.72
C ILE A 533 2.29 1.87 -22.21
N PHE A 534 1.10 2.14 -22.73
CA PHE A 534 0.82 2.07 -24.16
C PHE A 534 1.78 2.94 -24.96
N VAL A 535 1.95 4.20 -24.56
CA VAL A 535 2.85 5.15 -25.25
C VAL A 535 4.31 4.68 -25.16
N ILE A 536 4.76 4.21 -23.99
CA ILE A 536 6.14 3.73 -23.83
C ILE A 536 6.39 2.50 -24.71
N ILE A 537 5.51 1.51 -24.70
CA ILE A 537 5.65 0.31 -25.54
C ILE A 537 5.65 0.69 -27.04
N LEU A 538 4.83 1.67 -27.45
CA LEU A 538 4.79 2.17 -28.82
C LEU A 538 6.17 2.67 -29.26
N PHE A 539 6.86 3.45 -28.43
CA PHE A 539 8.18 3.97 -28.74
C PHE A 539 9.29 2.91 -28.62
N VAL A 540 9.27 2.07 -27.57
CA VAL A 540 10.29 1.04 -27.32
C VAL A 540 10.27 -0.03 -28.42
N LEU A 541 9.10 -0.54 -28.79
CA LEU A 541 8.96 -1.58 -29.80
C LEU A 541 8.83 -1.02 -31.23
N LYS A 542 8.60 0.29 -31.35
CA LYS A 542 8.35 0.97 -32.64
C LYS A 542 7.23 0.30 -33.44
N SER A 543 6.09 0.12 -32.78
CA SER A 543 4.93 -0.61 -33.30
C SER A 543 3.64 0.00 -32.76
N ILE A 544 2.61 0.10 -33.61
CA ILE A 544 1.28 0.57 -33.20
C ILE A 544 0.42 -0.58 -32.68
N SER A 545 0.55 -1.79 -33.23
CA SER A 545 -0.28 -2.94 -32.85
C SER A 545 0.19 -3.66 -31.61
N LEU A 546 1.51 -3.73 -31.36
CA LEU A 546 2.06 -4.44 -30.20
C LEU A 546 1.60 -3.85 -28.87
N PRO A 547 1.55 -2.53 -28.63
CA PRO A 547 1.00 -1.97 -27.39
C PRO A 547 -0.42 -2.46 -27.13
N ILE A 548 -1.29 -2.50 -28.14
CA ILE A 548 -2.67 -2.98 -27.99
C ILE A 548 -2.69 -4.44 -27.53
N ILE A 549 -1.90 -5.30 -28.17
CA ILE A 549 -1.86 -6.73 -27.86
C ILE A 549 -1.28 -6.98 -26.46
N LEU A 550 -0.16 -6.32 -26.14
CA LEU A 550 0.52 -6.51 -24.86
C LEU A 550 -0.32 -6.01 -23.70
N VAL A 551 -0.83 -4.77 -23.79
CA VAL A 551 -1.67 -4.18 -22.75
C VAL A 551 -2.94 -5.02 -22.56
N SER A 552 -3.60 -5.46 -23.65
CA SER A 552 -4.79 -6.30 -23.54
C SER A 552 -4.51 -7.65 -22.82
N ALA A 553 -3.36 -8.26 -23.06
CA ALA A 553 -2.98 -9.50 -22.40
C ALA A 553 -2.68 -9.28 -20.91
N ILE A 554 -2.02 -8.19 -20.55
CA ILE A 554 -1.67 -7.88 -19.17
C ILE A 554 -2.91 -7.43 -18.38
N GLU A 555 -3.76 -6.56 -18.97
CA GLU A 555 -5.04 -6.17 -18.37
C GLU A 555 -5.94 -7.38 -18.10
N PHE A 556 -5.96 -8.34 -19.02
CA PHE A 556 -6.66 -9.61 -18.78
C PHE A 556 -6.11 -10.34 -17.55
N ALA A 557 -4.79 -10.39 -17.37
CA ALA A 557 -4.21 -10.99 -16.17
C ALA A 557 -4.60 -10.24 -14.89
N ILE A 558 -4.69 -8.90 -14.95
CA ILE A 558 -5.13 -8.05 -13.84
C ILE A 558 -6.62 -8.32 -13.54
N PHE A 559 -7.49 -8.36 -14.57
CA PHE A 559 -8.91 -8.65 -14.40
C PHE A 559 -9.14 -10.02 -13.77
N VAL A 560 -8.39 -11.04 -14.19
CA VAL A 560 -8.45 -12.37 -13.57
C VAL A 560 -8.01 -12.30 -12.11
N ASN A 561 -6.89 -11.65 -11.81
CA ASN A 561 -6.36 -11.53 -10.46
C ASN A 561 -7.35 -10.80 -9.53
N MET A 562 -7.83 -9.65 -9.94
CA MET A 562 -8.75 -8.81 -9.16
C MET A 562 -10.19 -9.35 -9.12
N GLY A 563 -10.55 -10.23 -10.06
CA GLY A 563 -11.87 -10.84 -10.09
C GLY A 563 -12.00 -12.12 -9.23
N ILE A 564 -10.90 -12.81 -8.92
CA ILE A 564 -10.94 -14.02 -8.08
C ILE A 564 -11.59 -13.76 -6.71
N PRO A 565 -11.34 -12.66 -5.99
CA PRO A 565 -11.95 -12.39 -4.69
C PRO A 565 -13.49 -12.41 -4.72
N TYR A 566 -14.10 -11.93 -5.80
CA TYR A 566 -15.56 -12.04 -5.98
C TYR A 566 -16.06 -13.49 -5.93
N PHE A 567 -15.39 -14.39 -6.66
CA PHE A 567 -15.78 -15.80 -6.72
C PHE A 567 -15.42 -16.59 -5.46
N THR A 568 -14.47 -16.12 -4.68
CA THR A 568 -14.06 -16.72 -3.39
C THR A 568 -14.77 -16.07 -2.19
N HIS A 569 -15.63 -15.08 -2.43
CA HIS A 569 -16.31 -14.31 -1.38
C HIS A 569 -15.34 -13.68 -0.36
N THR A 570 -14.17 -13.23 -0.82
CA THR A 570 -13.19 -12.54 -0.01
C THR A 570 -13.22 -11.04 -0.30
N GLN A 571 -13.06 -10.21 0.74
CA GLN A 571 -12.90 -8.78 0.59
C GLN A 571 -11.42 -8.44 0.40
N ILE A 572 -11.14 -7.33 -0.25
CA ILE A 572 -9.78 -6.82 -0.43
C ILE A 572 -9.67 -5.41 0.15
N PRO A 573 -8.50 -5.00 0.66
CA PRO A 573 -8.32 -3.63 1.13
C PRO A 573 -8.48 -2.63 -0.03
N PHE A 574 -9.04 -1.46 0.25
CA PHE A 574 -9.29 -0.42 -0.75
C PHE A 574 -8.02 -0.03 -1.54
N ILE A 575 -6.88 0.03 -0.87
CA ILE A 575 -5.58 0.32 -1.50
C ILE A 575 -5.24 -0.72 -2.57
N ALA A 576 -5.60 -1.99 -2.36
CA ALA A 576 -5.31 -3.05 -3.33
C ALA A 576 -5.99 -2.81 -4.67
N SER A 577 -7.22 -2.29 -4.67
CA SER A 577 -7.97 -2.01 -5.90
C SER A 577 -7.25 -1.02 -6.81
N VAL A 578 -6.59 -0.02 -6.24
CA VAL A 578 -5.87 1.03 -6.97
C VAL A 578 -4.44 0.60 -7.32
N VAL A 579 -3.72 0.09 -6.33
CA VAL A 579 -2.27 -0.12 -6.40
C VAL A 579 -1.90 -1.40 -7.16
N ILE A 580 -2.67 -2.49 -7.00
CA ILE A 580 -2.34 -3.78 -7.62
C ILE A 580 -2.37 -3.69 -9.15
N GLY A 581 -3.37 -3.02 -9.73
CA GLY A 581 -3.45 -2.85 -11.18
C GLY A 581 -2.19 -2.22 -11.77
N THR A 582 -1.75 -1.11 -11.20
CA THR A 582 -0.56 -0.37 -11.66
C THR A 582 0.74 -1.13 -11.41
N ILE A 583 0.91 -1.75 -10.23
CA ILE A 583 2.10 -2.53 -9.91
C ILE A 583 2.18 -3.76 -10.81
N GLN A 584 1.10 -4.51 -10.94
CA GLN A 584 1.08 -5.71 -11.79
C GLN A 584 1.32 -5.33 -13.25
N LEU A 585 0.69 -4.26 -13.76
CA LEU A 585 0.93 -3.77 -15.12
C LEU A 585 2.39 -3.40 -15.32
N GLY A 586 3.00 -2.65 -14.39
CA GLY A 586 4.40 -2.23 -14.48
C GLY A 586 5.40 -3.38 -14.34
N ALA A 587 5.19 -4.30 -13.39
CA ALA A 587 6.14 -5.37 -13.09
C ALA A 587 6.05 -6.57 -14.03
N THR A 588 4.92 -6.79 -14.71
CA THR A 588 4.74 -7.99 -15.55
C THR A 588 4.80 -7.71 -17.05
N VAL A 589 4.78 -6.43 -17.45
CA VAL A 589 5.00 -6.03 -18.85
C VAL A 589 6.38 -6.48 -19.36
N ASP A 590 7.36 -6.60 -18.48
CA ASP A 590 8.73 -7.00 -18.79
C ASP A 590 8.78 -8.40 -19.40
N TYR A 591 7.97 -9.33 -18.92
CA TYR A 591 7.85 -10.68 -19.50
C TYR A 591 7.34 -10.64 -20.94
N ALA A 592 6.34 -9.78 -21.18
CA ALA A 592 5.75 -9.60 -22.50
C ALA A 592 6.72 -8.91 -23.48
N ILE A 593 7.47 -7.91 -23.00
CA ILE A 593 8.52 -7.22 -23.78
C ILE A 593 9.66 -8.17 -24.15
N LEU A 594 10.12 -8.99 -23.20
CA LEU A 594 11.19 -9.97 -23.43
C LEU A 594 10.80 -10.91 -24.58
N MET A 595 9.63 -11.54 -24.47
CA MET A 595 9.15 -12.46 -25.49
C MET A 595 8.94 -11.76 -26.85
N THR A 596 8.38 -10.55 -26.85
CA THR A 596 8.15 -9.77 -28.07
C THR A 596 9.46 -9.40 -28.75
N THR A 597 10.46 -9.01 -28.00
CA THR A 597 11.79 -8.65 -28.53
C THR A 597 12.48 -9.85 -29.17
N ARG A 598 12.38 -11.03 -28.56
CA ARG A 598 12.88 -12.28 -29.14
C ARG A 598 12.11 -12.64 -30.42
N TYR A 599 10.78 -12.58 -30.40
CA TYR A 599 9.96 -12.80 -31.57
C TYR A 599 10.33 -11.83 -32.72
N LYS A 600 10.54 -10.56 -32.43
CA LYS A 600 11.01 -9.56 -33.40
C LYS A 600 12.35 -9.94 -34.00
N LYS A 601 13.31 -10.39 -33.18
CA LYS A 601 14.65 -10.84 -33.64
C LYS A 601 14.52 -11.99 -34.62
N GLU A 602 13.77 -13.03 -34.27
CA GLU A 602 13.62 -14.23 -35.12
C GLU A 602 12.89 -13.91 -36.44
N ARG A 603 11.84 -13.08 -36.39
CA ARG A 603 11.17 -12.64 -37.63
C ARG A 603 12.07 -11.79 -38.52
N SER A 604 12.94 -10.97 -37.97
CA SER A 604 13.92 -10.17 -38.73
C SER A 604 15.00 -11.00 -39.39
N GLN A 605 15.27 -12.21 -38.90
CA GLN A 605 16.17 -13.19 -39.50
C GLN A 605 15.53 -14.00 -40.63
N GLY A 606 14.21 -13.88 -40.83
CA GLY A 606 13.47 -14.50 -41.92
C GLY A 606 12.73 -15.78 -41.57
N TYR A 607 12.73 -16.22 -40.30
CA TYR A 607 11.97 -17.41 -39.89
C TYR A 607 10.48 -17.27 -40.15
N ALA A 608 9.81 -18.38 -40.46
CA ALA A 608 8.37 -18.43 -40.68
C ALA A 608 7.62 -18.05 -39.38
N LYS A 609 6.36 -17.57 -39.50
CA LYS A 609 5.55 -17.08 -38.36
C LYS A 609 5.57 -18.02 -37.16
N LYS A 610 5.18 -19.28 -37.36
CA LYS A 610 5.07 -20.25 -36.26
C LYS A 610 6.44 -20.62 -35.67
N GLU A 611 7.43 -20.76 -36.53
CA GLU A 611 8.80 -21.10 -36.14
C GLU A 611 9.44 -19.97 -35.31
N ALA A 612 9.33 -18.74 -35.76
CA ALA A 612 9.81 -17.56 -35.02
C ALA A 612 9.18 -17.42 -33.63
N ILE A 613 7.88 -17.67 -33.52
CA ILE A 613 7.17 -17.63 -32.22
C ILE A 613 7.59 -18.81 -31.34
N GLN A 614 7.75 -20.00 -31.91
CA GLN A 614 8.19 -21.19 -31.20
C GLN A 614 9.60 -20.99 -30.59
N ILE A 615 10.56 -20.49 -31.39
CA ILE A 615 11.93 -20.21 -30.92
C ILE A 615 11.90 -19.14 -29.83
N ALA A 616 11.16 -18.03 -30.06
CA ALA A 616 11.03 -16.95 -29.10
C ALA A 616 10.42 -17.44 -27.78
N LEU A 617 9.40 -18.29 -27.85
CA LEU A 617 8.73 -18.83 -26.67
C LEU A 617 9.65 -19.80 -25.90
N SER A 618 10.24 -20.81 -26.58
CA SER A 618 11.10 -21.80 -25.92
C SER A 618 12.30 -21.18 -25.22
N THR A 619 12.87 -20.12 -25.81
CA THR A 619 14.03 -19.40 -25.24
C THR A 619 13.65 -18.39 -24.16
N SER A 620 12.40 -17.91 -24.11
CA SER A 620 11.95 -16.93 -23.12
C SER A 620 11.33 -17.57 -21.87
N ILE A 621 10.69 -18.74 -21.99
CA ILE A 621 10.02 -19.43 -20.87
C ILE A 621 10.93 -19.58 -19.64
N PRO A 622 12.20 -20.04 -19.73
CA PRO A 622 13.05 -20.16 -18.55
C PRO A 622 13.18 -18.87 -17.76
N SER A 623 13.49 -17.76 -18.44
CA SER A 623 13.62 -16.46 -17.78
C SER A 623 12.30 -16.00 -17.17
N ILE A 624 11.17 -16.16 -17.87
CA ILE A 624 9.83 -15.77 -17.39
C ILE A 624 9.45 -16.56 -16.12
N ILE A 625 9.72 -17.86 -16.09
CA ILE A 625 9.42 -18.71 -14.94
C ILE A 625 10.26 -18.29 -13.72
N VAL A 626 11.57 -18.11 -13.89
CA VAL A 626 12.45 -17.74 -12.77
C VAL A 626 12.07 -16.37 -12.22
N SER A 627 11.81 -15.39 -13.07
CA SER A 627 11.37 -14.06 -12.69
C SER A 627 10.04 -14.09 -11.94
N ALA A 628 9.03 -14.76 -12.51
CA ALA A 628 7.71 -14.84 -11.89
C ALA A 628 7.73 -15.59 -10.54
N LEU A 629 8.47 -16.68 -10.45
CA LEU A 629 8.65 -17.44 -9.20
C LEU A 629 9.48 -16.65 -8.18
N GLY A 630 10.44 -15.85 -8.60
CA GLY A 630 11.20 -14.96 -7.74
C GLY A 630 10.31 -13.87 -7.15
N PHE A 631 9.48 -13.22 -7.98
CA PHE A 631 8.51 -12.23 -7.52
C PHE A 631 7.44 -12.86 -6.61
N PHE A 632 6.93 -14.05 -6.99
CA PHE A 632 6.02 -14.83 -6.14
C PHE A 632 6.65 -15.13 -4.79
N ALA A 633 7.89 -15.61 -4.74
CA ALA A 633 8.59 -15.96 -3.51
C ALA A 633 8.80 -14.73 -2.60
N ALA A 634 9.15 -13.60 -3.19
CA ALA A 634 9.33 -12.34 -2.45
C ALA A 634 8.04 -11.90 -1.75
N THR A 635 6.89 -12.05 -2.40
CA THR A 635 5.61 -11.52 -1.90
C THR A 635 4.78 -12.56 -1.15
N PHE A 636 4.74 -13.82 -1.59
CA PHE A 636 3.94 -14.89 -0.99
C PHE A 636 4.29 -15.15 0.47
N GLY A 637 5.58 -15.19 0.81
CA GLY A 637 6.02 -15.41 2.18
C GLY A 637 5.50 -14.35 3.14
N VAL A 638 5.54 -13.09 2.72
CA VAL A 638 5.00 -11.97 3.49
C VAL A 638 3.47 -12.07 3.60
N GLY A 639 2.80 -12.38 2.48
CA GLY A 639 1.34 -12.58 2.47
C GLY A 639 0.85 -13.66 3.45
N CYS A 640 1.68 -14.67 3.75
CA CYS A 640 1.32 -15.75 4.68
C CYS A 640 1.55 -15.40 6.16
N ILE A 641 2.44 -14.46 6.48
CA ILE A 641 2.87 -14.21 7.87
C ILE A 641 2.47 -12.83 8.40
N ALA A 642 2.09 -11.90 7.51
CA ALA A 642 1.70 -10.56 7.91
C ALA A 642 0.43 -10.61 8.75
N SER A 643 0.52 -10.08 9.97
CA SER A 643 -0.64 -9.93 10.87
C SER A 643 -1.45 -8.67 10.53
N VAL A 644 -0.83 -7.67 9.90
CA VAL A 644 -1.55 -6.52 9.33
C VAL A 644 -2.17 -6.97 8.01
N ASP A 645 -3.49 -7.18 7.98
CA ASP A 645 -4.19 -7.76 6.82
C ASP A 645 -3.96 -6.96 5.54
N MET A 646 -3.89 -5.64 5.61
CA MET A 646 -3.63 -4.79 4.45
C MET A 646 -2.31 -5.15 3.76
N ILE A 647 -1.24 -5.38 4.50
CA ILE A 647 0.07 -5.78 3.95
C ILE A 647 0.00 -7.21 3.43
N GLY A 648 -0.61 -8.10 4.19
CA GLY A 648 -0.80 -9.51 3.84
C GLY A 648 -1.60 -9.69 2.55
N SER A 649 -2.74 -9.02 2.47
CA SER A 649 -3.63 -9.04 1.29
C SER A 649 -2.96 -8.47 0.05
N LEU A 650 -2.25 -7.32 0.15
CA LEU A 650 -1.49 -6.74 -0.96
C LEU A 650 -0.42 -7.71 -1.47
N CYS A 651 0.38 -8.29 -0.58
CA CYS A 651 1.43 -9.24 -0.94
C CYS A 651 0.85 -10.52 -1.57
N THR A 652 -0.27 -11.04 -1.07
CA THR A 652 -0.96 -12.21 -1.61
C THR A 652 -1.51 -11.95 -3.02
N LEU A 653 -2.15 -10.79 -3.22
CA LEU A 653 -2.64 -10.38 -4.53
C LEU A 653 -1.51 -10.22 -5.55
N MET A 654 -0.37 -9.67 -5.14
CA MET A 654 0.79 -9.53 -6.01
C MET A 654 1.43 -10.89 -6.34
N ALA A 655 1.58 -11.77 -5.37
CA ALA A 655 2.07 -13.13 -5.58
C ALA A 655 1.22 -13.87 -6.59
N ARG A 656 -0.10 -13.86 -6.40
CA ARG A 656 -1.07 -14.48 -7.32
C ARG A 656 -1.03 -13.82 -8.70
N GLY A 657 -0.93 -12.48 -8.75
CA GLY A 657 -0.82 -11.70 -9.98
C GLY A 657 0.41 -12.07 -10.82
N ALA A 658 1.56 -12.31 -10.18
CA ALA A 658 2.78 -12.75 -10.86
C ALA A 658 2.59 -14.10 -11.56
N ILE A 659 2.00 -15.07 -10.87
CA ILE A 659 1.72 -16.40 -11.43
C ILE A 659 0.70 -16.33 -12.57
N ILE A 660 -0.40 -15.58 -12.40
CA ILE A 660 -1.40 -15.40 -13.45
C ILE A 660 -0.77 -14.74 -14.68
N SER A 661 0.02 -13.68 -14.49
CA SER A 661 0.70 -12.99 -15.61
C SER A 661 1.70 -13.89 -16.32
N MET A 662 2.44 -14.73 -15.58
CA MET A 662 3.32 -15.73 -16.16
C MET A 662 2.54 -16.68 -17.09
N PHE A 663 1.41 -17.21 -16.65
CA PHE A 663 0.59 -18.08 -17.49
C PHE A 663 0.03 -17.34 -18.71
N VAL A 664 -0.44 -16.12 -18.55
CA VAL A 664 -0.96 -15.32 -19.66
C VAL A 664 0.13 -15.05 -20.70
N VAL A 665 1.35 -14.70 -20.28
CA VAL A 665 2.47 -14.43 -21.20
C VAL A 665 2.97 -15.71 -21.87
N ILE A 666 2.96 -16.86 -21.21
CA ILE A 666 3.43 -18.13 -21.80
C ILE A 666 2.38 -18.72 -22.76
N PHE A 667 1.10 -18.67 -22.45
CA PHE A 667 0.06 -19.38 -23.20
C PHE A 667 -0.78 -18.47 -24.12
N ILE A 668 -1.19 -17.31 -23.63
CA ILE A 668 -2.13 -16.43 -24.34
C ILE A 668 -1.39 -15.49 -25.29
N LEU A 669 -0.34 -14.82 -24.86
CA LEU A 669 0.38 -13.84 -25.66
C LEU A 669 0.95 -14.41 -26.97
N PRO A 670 1.65 -15.59 -27.00
CA PRO A 670 2.12 -16.19 -28.25
C PRO A 670 0.98 -16.57 -29.18
N SER A 671 -0.17 -16.97 -28.62
CA SER A 671 -1.36 -17.31 -29.39
C SER A 671 -1.96 -16.07 -30.08
N LEU A 672 -1.97 -14.92 -29.39
CA LEU A 672 -2.34 -13.63 -29.96
C LEU A 672 -1.34 -13.20 -31.05
N PHE A 673 -0.03 -13.47 -30.89
CA PHE A 673 0.97 -13.20 -31.94
C PHE A 673 0.73 -14.06 -33.17
N VAL A 674 0.36 -15.33 -33.02
CA VAL A 674 0.01 -16.21 -34.15
C VAL A 674 -1.20 -15.64 -34.90
N LEU A 675 -2.22 -15.13 -34.20
CA LEU A 675 -3.41 -14.55 -34.80
C LEU A 675 -3.10 -13.23 -35.53
N CYS A 676 -2.36 -12.35 -34.87
CA CYS A 676 -2.14 -10.97 -35.30
C CYS A 676 -0.83 -10.75 -36.08
N ASP A 677 -0.07 -11.79 -36.46
CA ASP A 677 1.25 -11.67 -37.11
C ASP A 677 1.25 -10.72 -38.32
N LYS A 678 0.27 -10.82 -39.21
CA LYS A 678 0.17 -9.94 -40.38
C LYS A 678 0.00 -8.47 -39.99
N LEU A 679 -0.79 -8.20 -38.95
CA LEU A 679 -1.01 -6.85 -38.44
C LEU A 679 0.30 -6.32 -37.82
N ILE A 680 0.98 -7.13 -37.01
CA ILE A 680 2.24 -6.80 -36.35
C ILE A 680 3.30 -6.41 -37.37
N ILE A 681 3.51 -7.24 -38.41
CA ILE A 681 4.54 -6.98 -39.45
C ILE A 681 4.26 -5.70 -40.21
N ASN A 682 2.98 -5.36 -40.49
CA ASN A 682 2.62 -4.20 -41.27
C ASN A 682 2.68 -2.88 -40.47
N THR A 683 2.55 -2.95 -39.16
CA THR A 683 2.50 -1.78 -38.26
C THR A 683 3.74 -1.60 -37.41
N SER A 684 4.76 -2.44 -37.62
CA SER A 684 5.97 -2.44 -36.79
C SER A 684 7.25 -2.31 -37.58
N ILE A 685 8.20 -1.55 -37.05
CA ILE A 685 9.53 -1.38 -37.67
C ILE A 685 10.47 -2.49 -37.18
N GLY A 686 11.15 -3.17 -38.14
CA GLY A 686 12.20 -4.14 -37.84
C GLY A 686 11.73 -5.59 -37.70
N PHE A 687 10.51 -5.92 -38.13
CA PHE A 687 10.00 -7.30 -38.26
C PHE A 687 10.22 -7.92 -39.62
N LYS A 688 10.45 -7.10 -40.65
CA LYS A 688 10.74 -7.62 -42.00
C LYS A 688 12.21 -8.01 -42.12
N PRO A 689 12.53 -9.11 -42.80
CA PRO A 689 13.91 -9.46 -43.14
C PRO A 689 14.63 -8.29 -43.76
N LYS A 690 15.87 -8.01 -43.31
CA LYS A 690 16.72 -7.06 -44.06
C LYS A 690 16.95 -7.66 -45.43
N LYS A 691 16.52 -6.99 -46.48
CA LYS A 691 16.94 -7.29 -47.86
C LYS A 691 18.46 -7.22 -47.87
N ASN A 692 19.12 -8.35 -48.14
CA ASN A 692 20.56 -8.37 -48.37
C ASN A 692 20.86 -7.28 -49.47
N GLN A 693 21.53 -6.21 -49.03
CA GLN A 693 22.21 -5.30 -49.92
C GLN A 693 23.59 -5.86 -50.19
N ASP A 694 23.66 -7.09 -50.74
CA ASP A 694 24.91 -7.64 -51.31
C ASP A 694 24.55 -8.71 -52.35
N MET A 695 24.41 -8.30 -53.59
CA MET A 695 24.80 -8.95 -54.80
C MET A 695 25.35 -7.91 -55.77
#